data_515cd8dfa2a60461164cb6ac3e7ec67f
#
_entry.id   515cd8dfa2a60461164cb6ac3e7ec67f
#
_cell.length_a   1.000
_cell.length_b   1.000
_cell.length_c   1.000
_cell.angle_alpha   90.00
_cell.angle_beta   90.00
_cell.angle_gamma   90.00
#
_symmetry.space_group_name_H-M   'P 1'
#
loop_
_entity.id
_entity.type
_entity.pdbx_description
1 polymer ?
#
loop_
_entity_poly.entity_id
_entity_poly.type
_entity_poly.pdbx_seq_one_letter_code
_entity_poly.pdbx_strand_id
1 'polypeptide(L)'
;MHSVKTLNNLLDGKIIATRKQINNEINDFEYIYGSVSDSKTAFISIPTHRWKEFIGKESKLKNGNIYINFNKQKPGLIITEEEYDNTEVPQIIVSNIIEALKTIGLHMRENYKNPLIAITGSNGKSSTRLMLGHLLSDYEIFQNRGNNNTRSAIWLNLCKLVKNPDFALFEVSLNALNNRGNMSLVVKPDIAIVTNIGEAHLSTLKDTKTVAEFKSRIFEGISENGTIIINDDTLHSDFLYEKALLNTKNIIKYSMKNSYDILKNVHSYASKGQQTVNVEIKEEKYSYNINMLGKGMVENSIASMLVLKVLNINPNSVLDKFNDFKSLPKVMEIKTIVNKHNQNITVIDDTHNASLPSYINAVESFNQQSRFYKGNKVLILGKISDMGDETLDIHNRIVPLIEKSDADYILCIDDPMQAVTVQVKNKNIIWYKDRDLMLKDIMFFLNDDSLILFKSSVTDSDLPGIAAKFPYKYKISEYKYDEKVFKTIGNHGKSYLVVDNNQKRIVSSENLKNAGTIEGLNLLIYYIRYHELLIKNEIILSQKIRFSEWPTNDEKYNRSTIMNIEELLDEIQEVRHPTLTYELSKLLFKTPMERIKYISRFIENNNLSPSVSVNRTGRFRIKERQSFTVEELALISGNYRELLGERSYIFGDKFYHGIVLKNNIIGCFTSFSDYKEVTNFVGKIEKGEYINEFEAN
;
A
#
# COMPACT_ATOMS: atom_id res chain seq x y z
N MET A 1 5.74 8.64 43.88
CA MET A 1 6.01 7.20 43.73
C MET A 1 4.76 6.44 44.15
N HIS A 2 4.35 5.50 43.34
CA HIS A 2 3.15 4.71 43.59
C HIS A 2 3.57 3.31 44.03
N SER A 3 3.25 2.94 45.27
CA SER A 3 3.46 1.58 45.78
C SER A 3 2.22 0.73 45.59
N VAL A 4 2.38 -0.61 45.68
CA VAL A 4 1.24 -1.54 45.68
C VAL A 4 0.20 -1.11 46.75
N LYS A 5 0.64 -0.65 47.93
CA LYS A 5 -0.23 -0.16 49.00
C LYS A 5 -1.02 1.07 48.57
N THR A 6 -0.36 2.05 47.95
CA THR A 6 -1.05 3.31 47.54
C THR A 6 -2.04 3.03 46.40
N LEU A 7 -1.73 2.13 45.49
CA LEU A 7 -2.65 1.70 44.45
C LEU A 7 -3.85 0.92 45.00
N ASN A 8 -3.63 0.06 46.03
CA ASN A 8 -4.74 -0.63 46.66
C ASN A 8 -5.70 0.34 47.34
N ASN A 9 -5.16 1.35 48.07
CA ASN A 9 -5.96 2.38 48.70
C ASN A 9 -6.78 3.20 47.68
N LEU A 10 -6.20 3.44 46.50
CA LEU A 10 -6.89 4.14 45.41
C LEU A 10 -8.04 3.31 44.81
N LEU A 11 -7.85 1.98 44.73
CA LEU A 11 -8.79 1.08 44.07
C LEU A 11 -9.80 0.43 45.00
N ASP A 12 -9.63 0.58 46.32
CA ASP A 12 -10.43 -0.08 47.37
C ASP A 12 -10.60 -1.61 47.10
N GLY A 13 -9.49 -2.26 46.71
CA GLY A 13 -9.45 -3.66 46.34
C GLY A 13 -9.01 -4.59 47.49
N LYS A 14 -9.23 -5.91 47.28
CA LYS A 14 -8.65 -6.94 48.19
C LYS A 14 -7.18 -7.15 47.77
N ILE A 15 -6.24 -6.89 48.68
CA ILE A 15 -4.82 -7.10 48.40
C ILE A 15 -4.35 -8.49 48.80
N ILE A 16 -3.58 -9.13 47.92
CA ILE A 16 -2.84 -10.38 48.19
C ILE A 16 -1.35 -10.08 47.97
N ALA A 17 -0.64 -9.87 49.07
CA ALA A 17 0.78 -9.49 49.05
C ALA A 17 1.44 -9.76 50.40
N THR A 18 2.72 -10.04 50.41
CA THR A 18 3.54 -10.08 51.61
C THR A 18 3.82 -8.67 52.15
N ARG A 19 4.21 -8.54 53.42
CA ARG A 19 4.59 -7.24 54.03
C ARG A 19 5.70 -6.51 53.23
N LYS A 20 6.57 -7.24 52.56
CA LYS A 20 7.62 -6.66 51.69
C LYS A 20 7.05 -6.13 50.39
N GLN A 21 6.20 -6.92 49.74
CA GLN A 21 5.64 -6.61 48.43
C GLN A 21 4.68 -5.44 48.40
N ILE A 22 3.99 -5.15 49.48
CA ILE A 22 3.08 -3.97 49.58
C ILE A 22 3.80 -2.63 49.35
N ASN A 23 5.11 -2.58 49.55
CA ASN A 23 5.95 -1.40 49.34
C ASN A 23 6.66 -1.42 47.96
N ASN A 24 6.45 -2.43 47.12
CA ASN A 24 7.01 -2.46 45.79
C ASN A 24 6.57 -1.21 45.01
N GLU A 25 7.53 -0.59 44.34
CA GLU A 25 7.30 0.58 43.50
C GLU A 25 6.74 0.16 42.17
N ILE A 26 5.69 0.83 41.69
CA ILE A 26 5.10 0.68 40.38
C ILE A 26 5.31 1.96 39.57
N ASN A 27 5.95 1.84 38.42
CA ASN A 27 6.29 2.98 37.56
C ASN A 27 5.82 2.80 36.11
N ASP A 28 5.11 1.70 35.79
CA ASP A 28 4.47 1.49 34.49
C ASP A 28 3.19 0.64 34.62
N PHE A 29 2.32 0.71 33.62
CA PHE A 29 1.08 -0.05 33.52
C PHE A 29 0.95 -0.67 32.13
N GLU A 30 0.53 -1.94 32.08
CA GLU A 30 0.22 -2.63 30.81
C GLU A 30 -1.01 -3.51 30.97
N TYR A 31 -1.84 -3.59 29.92
CA TYR A 31 -2.98 -4.52 29.86
C TYR A 31 -2.77 -5.65 28.85
N ILE A 32 -1.64 -5.65 28.13
CA ILE A 32 -1.20 -6.76 27.27
C ILE A 32 0.00 -7.41 27.95
N TYR A 33 -0.15 -8.66 28.35
CA TYR A 33 0.88 -9.35 29.13
C TYR A 33 2.24 -9.39 28.45
N GLY A 34 2.28 -9.62 27.12
CA GLY A 34 3.51 -9.59 26.33
C GLY A 34 4.25 -8.24 26.29
N SER A 35 3.62 -7.15 26.76
CA SER A 35 4.21 -5.82 26.84
C SER A 35 4.76 -5.47 28.23
N VAL A 36 4.59 -6.36 29.21
CA VAL A 36 5.20 -6.19 30.55
C VAL A 36 6.72 -6.22 30.42
N SER A 37 7.39 -5.14 30.82
CA SER A 37 8.84 -4.98 30.65
C SER A 37 9.66 -5.48 31.83
N ASP A 38 9.17 -5.26 33.06
CA ASP A 38 9.93 -5.53 34.29
C ASP A 38 9.02 -5.67 35.53
N SER A 39 9.65 -5.89 36.67
CA SER A 39 8.99 -6.02 37.98
C SER A 39 8.50 -4.70 38.60
N LYS A 40 8.59 -3.56 37.91
CA LYS A 40 7.97 -2.31 38.28
C LYS A 40 6.73 -2.00 37.46
N THR A 41 6.36 -2.87 36.53
CA THR A 41 5.17 -2.76 35.70
C THR A 41 3.98 -3.42 36.41
N ALA A 42 2.86 -2.71 36.56
CA ALA A 42 1.59 -3.29 36.96
C ALA A 42 0.86 -3.85 35.72
N PHE A 43 0.52 -5.12 35.77
CA PHE A 43 -0.29 -5.77 34.75
C PHE A 43 -1.78 -5.69 35.10
N ILE A 44 -2.56 -5.04 34.23
CA ILE A 44 -4.00 -4.92 34.34
C ILE A 44 -4.64 -6.06 33.52
N SER A 45 -5.09 -7.11 34.22
CA SER A 45 -5.64 -8.31 33.61
C SER A 45 -7.10 -8.12 33.23
N ILE A 46 -7.37 -7.79 31.96
CA ILE A 46 -8.72 -7.56 31.45
C ILE A 46 -9.27 -8.84 30.81
N PRO A 47 -10.30 -9.49 31.38
CA PRO A 47 -10.91 -10.69 30.84
C PRO A 47 -11.69 -10.43 29.54
N THR A 48 -11.90 -11.46 28.74
CA THR A 48 -12.48 -11.36 27.38
C THR A 48 -13.82 -10.66 27.35
N HIS A 49 -14.71 -10.94 28.29
CA HIS A 49 -16.03 -10.31 28.37
C HIS A 49 -15.95 -8.82 28.63
N ARG A 50 -14.97 -8.36 29.45
CA ARG A 50 -14.73 -6.93 29.71
C ARG A 50 -14.14 -6.22 28.50
N TRP A 51 -13.32 -6.89 27.69
CA TRP A 51 -12.85 -6.31 26.43
C TRP A 51 -14.00 -5.99 25.48
N LYS A 52 -14.98 -6.88 25.35
CA LYS A 52 -16.19 -6.64 24.52
C LYS A 52 -16.97 -5.44 25.02
N GLU A 53 -17.18 -5.34 26.32
CA GLU A 53 -17.81 -4.20 26.99
C GLU A 53 -17.03 -2.89 26.73
N PHE A 54 -15.73 -2.90 26.96
CA PHE A 54 -14.86 -1.73 26.89
C PHE A 54 -14.69 -1.16 25.47
N ILE A 55 -14.56 -2.02 24.47
CA ILE A 55 -14.39 -1.63 23.07
C ILE A 55 -15.72 -1.45 22.36
N GLY A 56 -16.80 -2.08 22.83
CA GLY A 56 -18.14 -2.01 22.25
C GLY A 56 -18.34 -2.82 20.96
N LYS A 57 -17.42 -3.75 20.68
CA LYS A 57 -17.51 -4.73 19.57
C LYS A 57 -16.66 -5.94 19.90
N GLU A 58 -16.88 -7.06 19.21
CA GLU A 58 -15.99 -8.21 19.35
C GLU A 58 -14.55 -7.81 19.00
N SER A 59 -13.69 -7.97 19.96
CA SER A 59 -12.25 -7.68 19.77
C SER A 59 -11.62 -8.81 18.98
N LYS A 60 -10.94 -8.49 17.87
CA LYS A 60 -9.99 -9.39 17.21
C LYS A 60 -8.70 -9.54 18.03
N LEU A 61 -8.52 -8.76 19.08
CA LEU A 61 -7.44 -8.97 20.04
C LEU A 61 -7.74 -10.33 20.70
N LYS A 62 -7.07 -11.36 20.22
CA LYS A 62 -6.96 -12.60 20.94
C LYS A 62 -6.54 -12.22 22.35
N ASN A 63 -7.27 -12.71 23.33
CA ASN A 63 -6.97 -12.47 24.73
C ASN A 63 -5.49 -12.77 24.97
N GLY A 64 -4.61 -11.75 24.92
CA GLY A 64 -3.16 -11.89 25.15
C GLY A 64 -2.85 -12.48 26.52
N ASN A 65 -3.88 -12.51 27.37
CA ASN A 65 -3.85 -13.07 28.70
C ASN A 65 -4.02 -14.62 28.72
N ILE A 66 -4.40 -15.26 27.60
CA ILE A 66 -4.48 -16.74 27.48
C ILE A 66 -3.09 -17.38 27.64
N TYR A 67 -2.02 -16.67 27.31
CA TYR A 67 -0.65 -17.17 27.33
C TYR A 67 0.17 -16.62 28.50
N ILE A 68 -0.49 -16.24 29.59
CA ILE A 68 0.19 -15.73 30.79
C ILE A 68 1.11 -16.82 31.36
N ASN A 69 2.39 -16.50 31.43
CA ASN A 69 3.39 -17.33 32.08
C ASN A 69 4.23 -16.47 33.03
N PHE A 70 3.79 -16.35 34.28
CA PHE A 70 4.45 -15.56 35.30
C PHE A 70 5.88 -16.04 35.64
N ASN A 71 6.31 -17.20 35.16
CA ASN A 71 7.70 -17.64 35.28
C ASN A 71 8.63 -16.96 34.27
N LYS A 72 8.07 -16.50 33.13
CA LYS A 72 8.85 -15.82 32.08
C LYS A 72 8.87 -14.31 32.26
N GLN A 73 7.74 -13.70 32.60
CA GLN A 73 7.59 -12.27 32.81
C GLN A 73 6.87 -12.07 34.13
N LYS A 74 7.57 -11.48 35.11
CA LYS A 74 7.01 -11.19 36.43
C LYS A 74 6.71 -9.71 36.54
N PRO A 75 5.44 -9.29 36.38
CA PRO A 75 5.05 -7.92 36.71
C PRO A 75 5.27 -7.67 38.22
N GLY A 76 5.41 -6.41 38.61
CA GLY A 76 5.51 -6.04 40.00
C GLY A 76 4.20 -6.10 40.76
N LEU A 77 3.09 -6.09 40.03
CA LEU A 77 1.72 -6.14 40.52
C LEU A 77 0.78 -6.70 39.45
N ILE A 78 -0.22 -7.47 39.87
CA ILE A 78 -1.37 -7.84 39.02
C ILE A 78 -2.61 -7.13 39.58
N ILE A 79 -3.37 -6.44 38.72
CA ILE A 79 -4.69 -5.90 39.03
C ILE A 79 -5.69 -6.74 38.23
N THR A 80 -6.65 -7.37 38.90
CA THR A 80 -7.51 -8.42 38.34
C THR A 80 -8.89 -8.44 39.00
N GLU A 81 -9.88 -9.09 38.37
CA GLU A 81 -11.19 -9.39 38.96
C GLU A 81 -11.19 -10.74 39.69
N GLU A 82 -10.28 -11.65 39.30
CA GLU A 82 -10.17 -13.00 39.87
C GLU A 82 -8.75 -13.25 40.34
N GLU A 83 -8.59 -14.02 41.42
CA GLU A 83 -7.29 -14.38 41.98
C GLU A 83 -6.57 -15.37 41.06
N TYR A 84 -5.28 -15.19 40.88
CA TYR A 84 -4.38 -16.14 40.23
C TYR A 84 -3.66 -16.95 41.30
N ASP A 85 -4.00 -18.23 41.42
CA ASP A 85 -3.50 -19.14 42.48
C ASP A 85 -2.00 -19.53 42.30
N ASN A 86 -1.50 -19.53 41.08
CA ASN A 86 -0.17 -20.06 40.75
C ASN A 86 0.89 -18.98 40.54
N THR A 87 0.87 -17.92 41.32
CA THR A 87 1.86 -16.84 41.24
C THR A 87 2.21 -16.27 42.61
N GLU A 88 3.48 -15.90 42.77
CA GLU A 88 3.96 -15.12 43.93
C GLU A 88 3.89 -13.61 43.70
N VAL A 89 3.42 -13.15 42.53
CA VAL A 89 3.29 -11.73 42.22
C VAL A 89 2.17 -11.14 43.04
N PRO A 90 2.37 -9.98 43.71
CA PRO A 90 1.30 -9.34 44.48
C PRO A 90 0.11 -9.02 43.62
N GLN A 91 -1.11 -9.13 44.18
CA GLN A 91 -2.35 -8.93 43.45
C GLN A 91 -3.25 -7.94 44.18
N ILE A 92 -3.97 -7.13 43.38
CA ILE A 92 -5.11 -6.32 43.85
C ILE A 92 -6.34 -6.85 43.09
N ILE A 93 -7.29 -7.38 43.85
CA ILE A 93 -8.53 -7.91 43.31
C ILE A 93 -9.59 -6.82 43.39
N VAL A 94 -10.17 -6.45 42.27
CA VAL A 94 -11.16 -5.38 42.12
C VAL A 94 -12.48 -5.93 41.58
N SER A 95 -13.58 -5.27 41.87
CA SER A 95 -14.91 -5.68 41.38
C SER A 95 -15.11 -5.42 39.86
N ASN A 96 -14.43 -4.41 39.31
CA ASN A 96 -14.50 -4.05 37.89
C ASN A 96 -13.15 -3.51 37.43
N ILE A 97 -12.46 -4.28 36.58
CA ILE A 97 -11.13 -3.96 36.10
C ILE A 97 -11.11 -2.74 35.16
N ILE A 98 -12.20 -2.48 34.44
CA ILE A 98 -12.30 -1.32 33.56
C ILE A 98 -12.43 -0.02 34.37
N GLU A 99 -13.22 -0.04 35.42
CA GLU A 99 -13.34 1.09 36.34
C GLU A 99 -12.02 1.31 37.10
N ALA A 100 -11.32 0.24 37.52
CA ALA A 100 -9.99 0.34 38.11
C ALA A 100 -8.98 1.01 37.14
N LEU A 101 -8.95 0.61 35.87
CA LEU A 101 -8.12 1.25 34.83
C LEU A 101 -8.43 2.75 34.69
N LYS A 102 -9.73 3.12 34.67
CA LYS A 102 -10.15 4.53 34.57
C LYS A 102 -9.75 5.32 35.83
N THR A 103 -9.97 4.75 37.00
CA THR A 103 -9.60 5.38 38.29
C THR A 103 -8.11 5.68 38.36
N ILE A 104 -7.26 4.70 37.97
CA ILE A 104 -5.81 4.91 37.88
C ILE A 104 -5.49 6.01 36.86
N GLY A 105 -6.07 5.94 35.66
CA GLY A 105 -5.81 6.93 34.60
C GLY A 105 -6.19 8.35 35.01
N LEU A 106 -7.34 8.55 35.64
CA LEU A 106 -7.77 9.85 36.18
C LEU A 106 -6.83 10.35 37.25
N HIS A 107 -6.51 9.49 38.23
CA HIS A 107 -5.58 9.83 39.30
C HIS A 107 -4.22 10.27 38.78
N MET A 108 -3.65 9.53 37.80
CA MET A 108 -2.37 9.91 37.20
C MET A 108 -2.47 11.23 36.43
N ARG A 109 -3.57 11.44 35.67
CA ARG A 109 -3.77 12.71 34.95
C ARG A 109 -3.91 13.90 35.87
N GLU A 110 -4.67 13.78 36.95
CA GLU A 110 -4.87 14.87 37.93
C GLU A 110 -3.57 15.28 38.63
N ASN A 111 -2.69 14.31 38.89
CA ASN A 111 -1.38 14.56 39.53
C ASN A 111 -0.29 14.98 38.55
N TYR A 112 -0.47 14.78 37.21
CA TYR A 112 0.48 15.20 36.19
C TYR A 112 0.31 16.70 35.92
N LYS A 113 1.36 17.49 36.16
CA LYS A 113 1.33 18.97 36.06
C LYS A 113 2.13 19.53 34.89
N ASN A 114 2.96 18.68 34.24
CA ASN A 114 3.73 19.07 33.08
C ASN A 114 2.87 19.17 31.83
N PRO A 115 3.31 19.88 30.78
CA PRO A 115 2.50 20.08 29.57
C PRO A 115 2.10 18.79 28.85
N LEU A 116 0.81 18.69 28.53
CA LEU A 116 0.25 17.60 27.73
C LEU A 116 -0.25 18.14 26.39
N ILE A 117 0.28 17.61 25.31
CA ILE A 117 -0.03 18.00 23.94
C ILE A 117 -0.90 16.90 23.31
N ALA A 118 -2.12 17.25 22.88
CA ALA A 118 -3.02 16.34 22.19
C ALA A 118 -3.12 16.68 20.68
N ILE A 119 -2.98 15.66 19.83
CA ILE A 119 -2.89 15.81 18.38
C ILE A 119 -3.95 14.97 17.71
N THR A 120 -4.83 15.59 16.90
CA THR A 120 -5.78 14.91 16.02
C THR A 120 -5.71 15.44 14.59
N GLY A 121 -6.39 14.79 13.67
CA GLY A 121 -6.48 15.15 12.25
C GLY A 121 -6.80 13.93 11.39
N SER A 122 -7.14 14.13 10.14
CA SER A 122 -7.29 13.02 9.18
C SER A 122 -5.93 12.42 8.84
N ASN A 123 -4.96 13.26 8.50
CA ASN A 123 -3.56 12.89 8.22
C ASN A 123 -2.61 13.68 9.13
N GLY A 124 -1.33 13.31 9.19
CA GLY A 124 -0.27 14.06 9.87
C GLY A 124 -0.17 13.85 11.39
N LYS A 125 -1.17 13.28 12.06
CA LYS A 125 -1.18 13.05 13.53
C LYS A 125 0.10 12.38 14.05
N SER A 126 0.38 11.19 13.56
CA SER A 126 1.54 10.39 13.99
C SER A 126 2.85 11.05 13.61
N SER A 127 2.92 11.66 12.41
CA SER A 127 4.12 12.37 11.95
C SER A 127 4.41 13.58 12.82
N THR A 128 3.41 14.39 13.16
CA THR A 128 3.56 15.56 14.06
C THR A 128 3.97 15.10 15.47
N ARG A 129 3.32 14.06 16.01
CA ARG A 129 3.67 13.50 17.32
C ARG A 129 5.12 13.00 17.37
N LEU A 130 5.54 12.22 16.36
CA LEU A 130 6.91 11.70 16.29
C LEU A 130 7.93 12.82 16.07
N MET A 131 7.61 13.80 15.24
CA MET A 131 8.46 14.96 15.00
C MET A 131 8.67 15.76 16.28
N LEU A 132 7.59 16.08 16.99
CA LEU A 132 7.68 16.73 18.31
C LEU A 132 8.51 15.91 19.31
N GLY A 133 8.26 14.59 19.37
CA GLY A 133 9.04 13.71 20.24
C GLY A 133 10.53 13.70 19.90
N HIS A 134 10.88 13.79 18.61
CA HIS A 134 12.26 13.88 18.16
C HIS A 134 12.91 15.25 18.50
N LEU A 135 12.18 16.34 18.28
CA LEU A 135 12.65 17.68 18.62
C LEU A 135 12.86 17.86 20.14
N LEU A 136 11.99 17.24 20.94
CA LEU A 136 12.03 17.27 22.39
C LEU A 136 12.89 16.14 23.02
N SER A 137 13.75 15.47 22.23
CA SER A 137 14.53 14.30 22.70
C SER A 137 15.53 14.58 23.83
N ASP A 138 15.80 15.84 24.14
CA ASP A 138 16.64 16.24 25.29
C ASP A 138 15.87 16.23 26.62
N TYR A 139 14.55 15.99 26.58
CA TYR A 139 13.64 15.93 27.72
C TYR A 139 13.10 14.51 27.89
N GLU A 140 12.63 14.20 29.08
CA GLU A 140 11.86 12.99 29.31
C GLU A 140 10.47 13.14 28.70
N ILE A 141 10.18 12.37 27.65
CA ILE A 141 8.89 12.45 26.97
C ILE A 141 8.12 11.14 27.06
N PHE A 142 6.82 11.25 27.25
CA PHE A 142 5.89 10.17 27.01
C PHE A 142 5.15 10.40 25.69
N GLN A 143 5.05 9.38 24.87
CA GLN A 143 4.19 9.38 23.68
C GLN A 143 3.55 8.02 23.48
N ASN A 144 2.29 8.00 23.05
CA ASN A 144 1.62 6.74 22.76
C ASN A 144 2.28 6.00 21.59
N ARG A 145 2.45 4.69 21.74
CA ARG A 145 3.15 3.84 20.75
C ARG A 145 2.21 3.47 19.59
N GLY A 146 2.73 3.52 18.37
CA GLY A 146 2.00 3.11 17.18
C GLY A 146 0.62 3.75 17.09
N ASN A 147 -0.41 2.94 16.79
CA ASN A 147 -1.81 3.36 16.69
C ASN A 147 -2.59 3.27 18.02
N ASN A 148 -1.92 3.32 19.16
CA ASN A 148 -2.56 3.29 20.50
C ASN A 148 -3.24 4.63 20.81
N ASN A 149 -4.13 5.09 19.94
CA ASN A 149 -4.83 6.38 19.96
C ASN A 149 -6.36 6.23 20.12
N THR A 150 -6.83 5.01 20.35
CA THR A 150 -8.24 4.71 20.59
C THR A 150 -8.63 5.02 22.03
N ARG A 151 -9.93 5.05 22.33
CA ARG A 151 -10.47 5.30 23.68
C ARG A 151 -9.83 4.42 24.75
N SER A 152 -9.80 3.10 24.53
CA SER A 152 -9.20 2.14 25.47
C SER A 152 -7.70 2.37 25.66
N ALA A 153 -6.99 2.69 24.59
CA ALA A 153 -5.56 2.96 24.64
C ALA A 153 -5.24 4.27 25.37
N ILE A 154 -6.08 5.30 25.25
CA ILE A 154 -5.91 6.57 25.96
C ILE A 154 -5.99 6.35 27.49
N TRP A 155 -6.90 5.50 27.98
CA TRP A 155 -6.95 5.19 29.41
C TRP A 155 -5.63 4.57 29.92
N LEU A 156 -5.04 3.63 29.17
CA LEU A 156 -3.74 3.08 29.52
C LEU A 156 -2.63 4.15 29.43
N ASN A 157 -2.64 4.98 28.39
CA ASN A 157 -1.65 6.05 28.22
C ASN A 157 -1.70 7.05 29.39
N LEU A 158 -2.88 7.35 29.92
CA LEU A 158 -3.03 8.17 31.13
C LEU A 158 -2.40 7.49 32.35
N CYS A 159 -2.58 6.17 32.53
CA CYS A 159 -1.90 5.44 33.60
C CYS A 159 -0.37 5.57 33.52
N LYS A 160 0.18 5.60 32.30
CA LYS A 160 1.63 5.74 32.07
C LYS A 160 2.21 7.10 32.43
N LEU A 161 1.39 8.11 32.71
CA LEU A 161 1.82 9.40 33.29
C LEU A 161 2.41 9.24 34.70
N VAL A 162 2.29 8.06 35.31
CA VAL A 162 3.03 7.67 36.53
C VAL A 162 4.53 7.92 36.42
N LYS A 163 5.11 7.89 35.20
CA LYS A 163 6.51 8.18 34.90
C LYS A 163 6.87 9.66 35.09
N ASN A 164 5.87 10.53 35.21
CA ASN A 164 5.99 11.96 35.30
C ASN A 164 6.95 12.61 34.28
N PRO A 165 6.78 12.35 32.97
CA PRO A 165 7.65 12.90 31.93
C PRO A 165 7.60 14.44 31.91
N ASP A 166 8.63 15.10 31.35
CA ASP A 166 8.63 16.56 31.15
C ASP A 166 7.52 16.98 30.16
N PHE A 167 7.24 16.15 29.15
CA PHE A 167 6.17 16.36 28.17
C PHE A 167 5.42 15.08 27.85
N ALA A 168 4.10 15.18 27.71
CA ALA A 168 3.25 14.08 27.24
C ALA A 168 2.63 14.41 25.88
N LEU A 169 2.88 13.56 24.87
CA LEU A 169 2.39 13.72 23.49
C LEU A 169 1.34 12.65 23.18
N PHE A 170 0.07 13.05 23.11
CA PHE A 170 -1.05 12.15 22.88
C PHE A 170 -1.63 12.31 21.48
N GLU A 171 -1.51 11.27 20.66
CA GLU A 171 -2.31 11.16 19.44
C GLU A 171 -3.72 10.69 19.80
N VAL A 172 -4.73 11.44 19.35
CA VAL A 172 -6.15 11.18 19.63
C VAL A 172 -6.89 10.87 18.32
N SER A 173 -7.38 9.64 18.19
CA SER A 173 -8.13 9.22 17.00
C SER A 173 -9.55 9.77 16.99
N LEU A 174 -10.19 9.75 15.81
CA LEU A 174 -11.60 10.10 15.68
C LEU A 174 -12.51 9.23 16.58
N ASN A 175 -12.18 7.94 16.73
CA ASN A 175 -12.92 7.03 17.61
C ASN A 175 -12.88 7.42 19.08
N ALA A 176 -11.88 8.18 19.51
CA ALA A 176 -11.78 8.69 20.86
C ALA A 176 -12.59 9.99 21.09
N LEU A 177 -13.03 10.64 20.01
CA LEU A 177 -13.76 11.91 20.01
C LEU A 177 -15.21 11.80 19.53
N ASN A 178 -15.67 10.60 19.15
CA ASN A 178 -17.00 10.37 18.57
C ASN A 178 -18.13 10.33 19.61
N ASN A 179 -19.35 10.01 19.17
CA ASN A 179 -20.57 10.01 19.99
C ASN A 179 -20.56 9.02 21.19
N ARG A 180 -19.58 8.10 21.26
CA ARG A 180 -19.41 7.20 22.42
C ARG A 180 -18.75 7.88 23.62
N GLY A 181 -18.45 9.16 23.51
CA GLY A 181 -17.81 9.98 24.53
C GLY A 181 -16.60 10.74 23.99
N ASN A 182 -16.22 11.79 24.65
CA ASN A 182 -15.09 12.65 24.29
C ASN A 182 -13.91 12.45 25.24
N MET A 183 -12.85 11.80 24.76
CA MET A 183 -11.67 11.54 25.57
C MET A 183 -10.85 12.80 25.86
N SER A 184 -11.03 13.91 25.13
CA SER A 184 -10.33 15.15 25.44
C SER A 184 -10.70 15.71 26.81
N LEU A 185 -11.94 15.49 27.29
CA LEU A 185 -12.41 15.90 28.61
C LEU A 185 -11.66 15.20 29.75
N VAL A 186 -11.09 14.03 29.47
CA VAL A 186 -10.28 13.26 30.42
C VAL A 186 -8.80 13.58 30.26
N VAL A 187 -8.34 13.70 29.02
CA VAL A 187 -6.95 14.06 28.68
C VAL A 187 -6.60 15.46 29.15
N LYS A 188 -7.53 16.42 29.07
CA LYS A 188 -7.38 17.82 29.44
C LYS A 188 -6.07 18.42 28.93
N PRO A 189 -5.88 18.51 27.59
CA PRO A 189 -4.60 18.93 27.03
C PRO A 189 -4.30 20.41 27.31
N ASP A 190 -3.03 20.76 27.47
CA ASP A 190 -2.55 22.13 27.53
C ASP A 190 -2.34 22.73 26.15
N ILE A 191 -2.04 21.87 25.17
CA ILE A 191 -1.97 22.24 23.75
C ILE A 191 -2.79 21.22 22.94
N ALA A 192 -3.73 21.69 22.14
CA ALA A 192 -4.52 20.86 21.23
C ALA A 192 -4.23 21.22 19.76
N ILE A 193 -3.92 20.23 18.94
CA ILE A 193 -3.56 20.42 17.52
C ILE A 193 -4.55 19.67 16.63
N VAL A 194 -5.11 20.37 15.64
CA VAL A 194 -5.81 19.75 14.50
C VAL A 194 -4.93 19.91 13.26
N THR A 195 -4.30 18.84 12.81
CA THR A 195 -3.35 18.86 11.68
C THR A 195 -4.03 19.09 10.36
N ASN A 196 -5.07 18.31 10.07
CA ASN A 196 -5.94 18.55 8.92
C ASN A 196 -7.29 17.82 9.00
N ILE A 197 -8.24 18.25 8.16
CA ILE A 197 -9.51 17.57 7.89
C ILE A 197 -9.49 17.10 6.42
N GLY A 198 -9.82 15.85 6.21
CA GLY A 198 -9.88 15.23 4.88
C GLY A 198 -10.81 14.04 4.84
N GLU A 199 -10.95 13.44 3.69
CA GLU A 199 -11.82 12.31 3.39
C GLU A 199 -11.28 11.01 4.03
N ALA A 200 -11.34 10.91 5.34
CA ALA A 200 -10.98 9.71 6.10
C ALA A 200 -12.21 9.19 6.83
N HIS A 201 -12.39 7.87 6.86
CA HIS A 201 -13.51 7.20 7.51
C HIS A 201 -14.90 7.50 6.89
N LEU A 202 -14.97 7.83 5.60
CA LEU A 202 -16.25 8.10 4.92
C LEU A 202 -17.17 6.89 4.86
N SER A 203 -16.63 5.66 4.94
CA SER A 203 -17.45 4.44 5.09
C SER A 203 -18.37 4.44 6.32
N THR A 204 -18.01 5.21 7.35
CA THR A 204 -18.76 5.32 8.62
C THR A 204 -19.31 6.70 8.88
N LEU A 205 -18.77 7.73 8.24
CA LEU A 205 -19.17 9.13 8.38
C LEU A 205 -19.64 9.67 7.03
N LYS A 206 -20.76 10.39 7.03
CA LYS A 206 -21.43 10.83 5.80
C LYS A 206 -20.62 11.83 4.98
N ASP A 207 -19.83 12.70 5.64
CA ASP A 207 -19.15 13.82 4.98
C ASP A 207 -17.96 14.34 5.82
N THR A 208 -17.16 15.21 5.22
CA THR A 208 -15.99 15.83 5.85
C THR A 208 -16.36 16.85 6.93
N LYS A 209 -17.60 17.40 6.91
CA LYS A 209 -18.08 18.30 7.96
C LYS A 209 -18.27 17.52 9.26
N THR A 210 -18.89 16.35 9.21
CA THR A 210 -19.01 15.43 10.36
C THR A 210 -17.62 15.02 10.90
N VAL A 211 -16.63 14.83 10.02
CA VAL A 211 -15.23 14.60 10.44
C VAL A 211 -14.69 15.80 11.22
N ALA A 212 -14.93 17.02 10.74
CA ALA A 212 -14.53 18.25 11.41
C ALA A 212 -15.23 18.43 12.76
N GLU A 213 -16.53 18.13 12.84
CA GLU A 213 -17.30 18.16 14.09
C GLU A 213 -16.72 17.23 15.15
N PHE A 214 -16.42 15.97 14.81
CA PHE A 214 -15.83 15.06 15.78
C PHE A 214 -14.41 15.45 16.18
N LYS A 215 -13.58 15.91 15.24
CA LYS A 215 -12.21 16.31 15.55
C LYS A 215 -12.14 17.60 16.34
N SER A 216 -13.05 18.55 16.15
CA SER A 216 -13.13 19.80 16.93
C SER A 216 -13.43 19.54 18.41
N ARG A 217 -14.00 18.38 18.75
CA ARG A 217 -14.26 18.01 20.16
C ARG A 217 -12.99 17.83 20.99
N ILE A 218 -11.80 17.78 20.35
CA ILE A 218 -10.53 17.83 21.08
C ILE A 218 -10.37 19.16 21.85
N PHE A 219 -11.01 20.22 21.40
CA PHE A 219 -10.98 21.54 22.02
C PHE A 219 -11.79 21.63 23.31
N GLU A 220 -12.85 20.81 23.45
CA GLU A 220 -13.72 20.80 24.63
C GLU A 220 -12.99 20.44 25.91
N GLY A 221 -11.87 19.69 25.81
CA GLY A 221 -11.06 19.30 26.96
C GLY A 221 -9.87 20.21 27.24
N ILE A 222 -9.66 21.29 26.45
CA ILE A 222 -8.51 22.17 26.63
C ILE A 222 -8.46 22.73 28.06
N SER A 223 -7.26 22.84 28.66
CA SER A 223 -7.07 23.46 29.98
C SER A 223 -7.38 24.97 29.92
N GLU A 224 -7.66 25.59 31.06
CA GLU A 224 -8.13 26.98 31.19
C GLU A 224 -7.25 27.99 30.42
N ASN A 225 -5.93 27.82 30.47
CA ASN A 225 -4.96 28.67 29.78
C ASN A 225 -4.35 27.97 28.54
N GLY A 226 -4.96 26.88 28.10
CA GLY A 226 -4.43 26.05 27.03
C GLY A 226 -4.50 26.73 25.67
N THR A 227 -3.63 26.28 24.76
CA THR A 227 -3.48 26.80 23.38
C THR A 227 -4.01 25.81 22.36
N ILE A 228 -4.79 26.30 21.41
CA ILE A 228 -5.27 25.54 20.25
C ILE A 228 -4.48 25.96 19.01
N ILE A 229 -3.96 24.97 18.25
CA ILE A 229 -3.22 25.18 17.01
C ILE A 229 -4.01 24.56 15.84
N ILE A 230 -4.35 25.34 14.84
CA ILE A 230 -5.20 24.94 13.71
C ILE A 230 -4.46 25.21 12.40
N ASN A 231 -4.42 24.18 11.54
CA ASN A 231 -4.02 24.36 10.15
C ASN A 231 -5.15 25.06 9.39
N ASP A 232 -4.92 26.27 8.89
CA ASP A 232 -5.92 27.07 8.18
C ASP A 232 -6.04 26.69 6.68
N ASP A 233 -5.08 25.93 6.16
CA ASP A 233 -5.15 25.38 4.79
C ASP A 233 -6.07 24.16 4.69
N THR A 234 -6.67 23.71 5.81
CA THR A 234 -7.50 22.50 5.83
C THR A 234 -8.97 22.77 5.47
N LEU A 235 -9.70 21.72 5.08
CA LEU A 235 -11.15 21.82 4.93
C LEU A 235 -11.81 22.21 6.25
N HIS A 236 -12.84 23.06 6.18
CA HIS A 236 -13.62 23.51 7.35
C HIS A 236 -12.79 24.24 8.44
N SER A 237 -11.72 24.95 8.05
CA SER A 237 -10.87 25.68 9.00
C SER A 237 -11.65 26.75 9.79
N ASP A 238 -12.56 27.47 9.14
CA ASP A 238 -13.41 28.48 9.81
C ASP A 238 -14.32 27.84 10.85
N PHE A 239 -14.93 26.70 10.54
CA PHE A 239 -15.71 25.93 11.51
C PHE A 239 -14.85 25.46 12.72
N LEU A 240 -13.63 25.00 12.47
CA LEU A 240 -12.70 24.63 13.56
C LEU A 240 -12.35 25.85 14.41
N TYR A 241 -12.13 27.00 13.79
CA TYR A 241 -11.84 28.24 14.51
C TYR A 241 -13.01 28.70 15.37
N GLU A 242 -14.24 28.67 14.86
CA GLU A 242 -15.45 28.97 15.63
C GLU A 242 -15.58 28.03 16.85
N LYS A 243 -15.34 26.74 16.67
CA LYS A 243 -15.37 25.76 17.76
C LYS A 243 -14.25 26.00 18.77
N ALA A 244 -13.07 26.42 18.35
CA ALA A 244 -11.95 26.73 19.24
C ALA A 244 -12.25 27.95 20.11
N LEU A 245 -12.88 29.00 19.56
CA LEU A 245 -13.26 30.23 20.28
C LEU A 245 -14.23 29.97 21.46
N LEU A 246 -15.00 28.89 21.41
CA LEU A 246 -15.90 28.51 22.51
C LEU A 246 -15.13 27.99 23.76
N ASN A 247 -13.86 27.64 23.59
CA ASN A 247 -13.10 26.93 24.63
C ASN A 247 -11.89 27.73 25.15
N THR A 248 -11.23 28.52 24.30
CA THR A 248 -10.10 29.37 24.70
C THR A 248 -9.94 30.57 23.77
N LYS A 249 -9.26 31.63 24.28
CA LYS A 249 -8.81 32.76 23.45
C LYS A 249 -7.42 32.56 22.86
N ASN A 250 -6.67 31.56 23.35
CA ASN A 250 -5.32 31.28 22.92
C ASN A 250 -5.34 30.38 21.69
N ILE A 251 -5.61 30.94 20.51
CA ILE A 251 -5.72 30.20 19.25
C ILE A 251 -4.63 30.68 18.29
N ILE A 252 -3.88 29.72 17.75
CA ILE A 252 -2.86 29.93 16.73
C ILE A 252 -3.34 29.28 15.44
N LYS A 253 -3.59 30.09 14.40
CA LYS A 253 -3.78 29.61 13.04
C LYS A 253 -2.46 29.63 12.30
N TYR A 254 -2.18 28.60 11.50
CA TYR A 254 -1.06 28.60 10.59
C TYR A 254 -1.46 28.16 9.18
N SER A 255 -0.78 28.69 8.18
CA SER A 255 -1.04 28.41 6.78
C SER A 255 0.27 28.52 5.98
N MET A 256 0.39 27.73 4.91
CA MET A 256 1.43 27.92 3.92
C MET A 256 1.08 28.96 2.86
N LYS A 257 -0.17 29.43 2.83
CA LYS A 257 -0.69 30.37 1.83
C LYS A 257 -0.91 31.75 2.42
N ASN A 258 -1.40 31.81 3.65
CA ASN A 258 -1.78 33.06 4.31
C ASN A 258 -0.78 33.41 5.42
N SER A 259 -0.57 34.70 5.64
CA SER A 259 0.24 35.21 6.74
C SER A 259 -0.63 35.56 7.93
N TYR A 260 -0.15 35.27 9.14
CA TYR A 260 -0.74 35.64 10.42
C TYR A 260 0.28 36.39 11.27
N ASP A 261 -0.17 37.10 12.30
CA ASP A 261 0.74 37.84 13.18
C ASP A 261 1.85 36.97 13.78
N ILE A 262 1.52 35.72 14.09
CA ILE A 262 2.48 34.78 14.68
C ILE A 262 3.33 34.05 13.63
N LEU A 263 2.83 33.92 12.39
CA LEU A 263 3.47 33.12 11.33
C LEU A 263 3.41 33.87 9.99
N LYS A 264 4.58 34.17 9.44
CA LYS A 264 4.74 34.90 8.16
C LYS A 264 5.76 34.20 7.27
N ASN A 265 5.75 34.54 5.98
CA ASN A 265 6.80 34.19 5.04
C ASN A 265 7.16 32.71 4.99
N VAL A 266 6.13 31.82 4.92
CA VAL A 266 6.35 30.38 4.81
C VAL A 266 6.73 30.01 3.38
N HIS A 267 7.93 29.53 3.18
CA HIS A 267 8.43 29.05 1.88
C HIS A 267 9.11 27.70 2.06
N SER A 268 8.88 26.77 1.13
CA SER A 268 9.61 25.53 1.07
C SER A 268 10.20 25.29 -0.31
N TYR A 269 11.42 24.80 -0.36
CA TYR A 269 12.17 24.53 -1.58
C TYR A 269 12.60 23.07 -1.58
N ALA A 270 12.24 22.35 -2.66
CA ALA A 270 12.71 20.98 -2.83
C ALA A 270 14.17 20.96 -3.32
N SER A 271 14.95 20.04 -2.78
CA SER A 271 16.23 19.56 -3.28
C SER A 271 16.19 18.04 -3.41
N LYS A 272 17.22 17.42 -3.95
CA LYS A 272 17.22 15.96 -4.14
C LYS A 272 17.06 15.22 -2.81
N GLY A 273 15.90 14.59 -2.60
CA GLY A 273 15.57 13.84 -1.39
C GLY A 273 15.28 14.66 -0.13
N GLN A 274 15.19 15.98 -0.22
CA GLN A 274 15.02 16.88 0.93
C GLN A 274 14.12 18.06 0.60
N GLN A 275 13.70 18.80 1.65
CA GLN A 275 13.07 20.11 1.55
C GLN A 275 13.71 21.08 2.54
N THR A 276 14.00 22.31 2.10
CA THR A 276 14.38 23.42 2.96
C THR A 276 13.13 24.24 3.28
N VAL A 277 12.88 24.50 4.53
CA VAL A 277 11.76 25.30 5.02
C VAL A 277 12.28 26.61 5.59
N ASN A 278 11.78 27.73 5.05
CA ASN A 278 12.01 29.06 5.58
C ASN A 278 10.70 29.58 6.15
N VAL A 279 10.73 30.07 7.38
CA VAL A 279 9.54 30.52 8.09
C VAL A 279 9.89 31.65 9.06
N GLU A 280 8.97 32.60 9.23
CA GLU A 280 9.06 33.66 10.22
C GLU A 280 8.00 33.44 11.30
N ILE A 281 8.42 33.24 12.53
CA ILE A 281 7.54 33.02 13.70
C ILE A 281 7.82 34.11 14.72
N LYS A 282 6.83 34.94 15.08
CA LYS A 282 6.98 36.10 15.98
C LYS A 282 8.19 36.96 15.61
N GLU A 283 8.28 37.34 14.32
CA GLU A 283 9.34 38.19 13.74
C GLU A 283 10.75 37.58 13.74
N GLU A 284 10.92 36.36 14.26
CA GLU A 284 12.17 35.61 14.16
C GLU A 284 12.15 34.70 12.94
N LYS A 285 13.25 34.74 12.14
CA LYS A 285 13.39 33.96 10.92
C LYS A 285 14.10 32.64 11.22
N TYR A 286 13.53 31.56 10.72
CA TYR A 286 14.08 30.20 10.83
C TYR A 286 14.26 29.59 9.46
N SER A 287 15.37 28.87 9.28
CA SER A 287 15.67 28.07 8.08
C SER A 287 16.17 26.71 8.53
N TYR A 288 15.52 25.64 8.05
CA TYR A 288 15.89 24.28 8.41
C TYR A 288 15.56 23.31 7.26
N ASN A 289 16.24 22.16 7.25
CA ASN A 289 16.02 21.11 6.27
C ASN A 289 15.24 19.95 6.90
N ILE A 290 14.35 19.37 6.13
CA ILE A 290 13.65 18.13 6.48
C ILE A 290 13.95 17.07 5.44
N ASN A 291 14.40 15.88 5.86
CA ASN A 291 14.68 14.73 4.98
C ASN A 291 13.40 13.96 4.62
N MET A 292 12.33 14.70 4.43
CA MET A 292 11.02 14.17 4.09
C MET A 292 10.34 15.07 3.09
N LEU A 293 9.52 14.48 2.24
CA LEU A 293 8.92 15.17 1.11
C LEU A 293 7.46 15.52 1.36
N GLY A 294 7.03 16.54 0.65
CA GLY A 294 5.62 16.93 0.53
C GLY A 294 5.18 18.01 1.50
N LYS A 295 4.14 18.74 1.04
CA LYS A 295 3.53 19.85 1.76
C LYS A 295 3.11 19.47 3.18
N GLY A 296 2.52 18.27 3.37
CA GLY A 296 2.08 17.79 4.67
C GLY A 296 3.20 17.67 5.70
N MET A 297 4.44 17.35 5.29
CA MET A 297 5.58 17.31 6.21
C MET A 297 6.07 18.69 6.58
N VAL A 298 6.00 19.65 5.68
CA VAL A 298 6.26 21.06 5.98
C VAL A 298 5.22 21.59 6.97
N GLU A 299 3.94 21.32 6.76
CA GLU A 299 2.85 21.69 7.68
C GLU A 299 3.05 21.10 9.08
N ASN A 300 3.43 19.80 9.16
CA ASN A 300 3.74 19.15 10.43
C ASN A 300 4.94 19.77 11.15
N SER A 301 5.98 20.19 10.39
CA SER A 301 7.16 20.85 10.96
C SER A 301 6.82 22.22 11.52
N ILE A 302 5.97 22.99 10.81
CA ILE A 302 5.50 24.29 11.28
C ILE A 302 4.66 24.14 12.54
N ALA A 303 3.71 23.20 12.58
CA ALA A 303 2.94 22.91 13.78
C ALA A 303 3.85 22.56 14.97
N SER A 304 4.92 21.77 14.73
CA SER A 304 5.90 21.43 15.75
C SER A 304 6.69 22.65 16.24
N MET A 305 7.11 23.53 15.34
CA MET A 305 7.78 24.79 15.68
C MET A 305 6.90 25.71 16.53
N LEU A 306 5.61 25.78 16.22
CA LEU A 306 4.64 26.57 16.99
C LEU A 306 4.45 26.00 18.40
N VAL A 307 4.43 24.66 18.55
CA VAL A 307 4.41 24.03 19.89
C VAL A 307 5.64 24.41 20.69
N LEU A 308 6.85 24.36 20.11
CA LEU A 308 8.08 24.78 20.79
C LEU A 308 7.98 26.23 21.31
N LYS A 309 7.44 27.14 20.49
CA LYS A 309 7.21 28.54 20.89
C LYS A 309 6.20 28.68 22.02
N VAL A 310 5.12 27.87 22.04
CA VAL A 310 4.13 27.85 23.14
C VAL A 310 4.76 27.32 24.42
N LEU A 311 5.64 26.33 24.32
CA LEU A 311 6.39 25.75 25.45
C LEU A 311 7.56 26.62 25.92
N ASN A 312 7.80 27.78 25.26
CA ASN A 312 8.95 28.67 25.53
C ASN A 312 10.30 27.98 25.30
N ILE A 313 10.37 27.00 24.42
CA ILE A 313 11.60 26.36 23.98
C ILE A 313 12.12 27.13 22.76
N ASN A 314 13.41 27.52 22.78
CA ASN A 314 14.02 28.20 21.66
C ASN A 314 14.13 27.26 20.46
N PRO A 315 13.43 27.51 19.33
CA PRO A 315 13.51 26.63 18.18
C PRO A 315 14.92 26.47 17.61
N ASN A 316 15.77 27.48 17.70
CA ASN A 316 17.15 27.41 17.20
C ASN A 316 17.99 26.30 17.86
N SER A 317 17.65 25.89 19.08
CA SER A 317 18.37 24.81 19.77
C SER A 317 18.09 23.42 19.20
N VAL A 318 17.07 23.28 18.32
CA VAL A 318 16.61 21.99 17.81
C VAL A 318 16.46 21.92 16.28
N LEU A 319 16.81 23.00 15.56
CA LEU A 319 16.66 23.04 14.09
C LEU A 319 17.42 21.91 13.38
N ASP A 320 18.62 21.58 13.86
CA ASP A 320 19.44 20.52 13.27
C ASP A 320 18.79 19.13 13.39
N LYS A 321 17.93 18.93 14.42
CA LYS A 321 17.20 17.66 14.61
C LYS A 321 16.20 17.37 13.50
N PHE A 322 15.72 18.37 12.75
CA PHE A 322 14.87 18.12 11.59
C PHE A 322 15.57 17.32 10.49
N ASN A 323 16.90 17.50 10.33
CA ASN A 323 17.67 16.73 9.34
C ASN A 323 17.72 15.23 9.65
N ASP A 324 17.72 14.87 10.94
CA ASP A 324 17.84 13.47 11.38
C ASP A 324 16.49 12.82 11.65
N PHE A 325 15.41 13.60 11.55
CA PHE A 325 14.07 13.08 11.79
C PHE A 325 13.69 12.02 10.75
N LYS A 326 13.18 10.90 11.24
CA LYS A 326 12.61 9.81 10.43
C LYS A 326 11.16 9.60 10.84
N SER A 327 10.27 9.66 9.85
CA SER A 327 8.85 9.33 10.05
C SER A 327 8.63 7.83 10.32
N LEU A 328 7.37 7.46 10.47
CA LEU A 328 6.98 6.06 10.47
C LEU A 328 7.46 5.38 9.18
N PRO A 329 7.88 4.11 9.24
CA PRO A 329 8.14 3.33 8.05
C PRO A 329 6.95 3.40 7.08
N LYS A 330 7.25 3.47 5.79
CA LYS A 330 6.25 3.55 4.71
C LYS A 330 5.38 4.84 4.72
N VAL A 331 5.85 5.92 5.32
CA VAL A 331 5.23 7.25 5.24
C VAL A 331 6.21 8.20 4.58
N MET A 332 6.11 8.38 3.26
CA MET A 332 7.06 9.15 2.44
C MET A 332 8.53 8.79 2.73
N GLU A 333 8.77 7.52 3.01
CA GLU A 333 10.08 7.01 3.39
C GLU A 333 11.01 6.95 2.17
N ILE A 334 12.14 7.64 2.23
CA ILE A 334 13.10 7.73 1.12
C ILE A 334 14.25 6.75 1.34
N LYS A 335 14.56 5.95 0.32
CA LYS A 335 15.68 5.01 0.33
C LYS A 335 16.42 5.03 -1.00
N THR A 336 17.74 5.16 -0.97
CA THR A 336 18.58 4.92 -2.14
C THR A 336 19.05 3.48 -2.14
N ILE A 337 18.92 2.80 -3.27
CA ILE A 337 19.25 1.39 -3.42
C ILE A 337 20.19 1.25 -4.62
N VAL A 338 21.25 0.48 -4.44
CA VAL A 338 22.24 0.18 -5.49
C VAL A 338 22.16 -1.29 -5.83
N ASN A 339 22.09 -1.64 -7.11
CA ASN A 339 22.11 -3.01 -7.59
C ASN A 339 23.52 -3.53 -7.88
N LYS A 340 23.65 -4.78 -8.32
CA LYS A 340 24.95 -5.42 -8.66
C LYS A 340 25.72 -4.73 -9.80
N HIS A 341 25.05 -3.92 -10.60
CA HIS A 341 25.63 -3.19 -11.74
C HIS A 341 25.97 -1.74 -11.39
N ASN A 342 26.03 -1.39 -10.09
CA ASN A 342 26.25 -0.04 -9.58
C ASN A 342 25.23 1.01 -10.07
N GLN A 343 24.06 0.57 -10.52
CA GLN A 343 22.96 1.46 -10.84
C GLN A 343 22.24 1.81 -9.53
N ASN A 344 22.05 3.08 -9.27
CA ASN A 344 21.36 3.57 -8.10
C ASN A 344 19.95 4.06 -8.47
N ILE A 345 19.01 3.79 -7.58
CA ILE A 345 17.64 4.28 -7.68
C ILE A 345 17.21 4.88 -6.36
N THR A 346 16.31 5.84 -6.40
CA THR A 346 15.67 6.37 -5.21
C THR A 346 14.22 5.90 -5.14
N VAL A 347 13.87 5.30 -4.03
CA VAL A 347 12.53 4.79 -3.72
C VAL A 347 11.89 5.68 -2.66
N ILE A 348 10.69 6.15 -2.94
CA ILE A 348 9.78 6.78 -1.98
C ILE A 348 8.70 5.75 -1.66
N ASP A 349 8.67 5.25 -0.42
CA ASP A 349 7.64 4.32 0.06
C ASP A 349 6.60 5.08 0.88
N ASP A 350 5.38 5.19 0.35
CA ASP A 350 4.22 5.81 1.00
C ASP A 350 3.03 4.84 1.02
N THR A 351 3.29 3.59 1.46
CA THR A 351 2.31 2.50 1.50
C THR A 351 1.74 2.23 2.91
N HIS A 352 1.82 3.17 3.83
CA HIS A 352 1.27 3.02 5.17
C HIS A 352 -0.23 3.27 5.21
N ASN A 353 -0.69 4.40 4.67
CA ASN A 353 -2.11 4.77 4.57
C ASN A 353 -2.35 5.56 3.28
N ALA A 354 -3.55 5.42 2.72
CA ALA A 354 -3.98 6.24 1.60
C ALA A 354 -5.32 6.91 1.89
N SER A 355 -5.40 8.18 1.50
CA SER A 355 -6.60 8.97 1.35
C SER A 355 -6.37 9.85 0.12
N LEU A 356 -7.41 10.41 -0.47
CA LEU A 356 -7.24 11.27 -1.65
C LEU A 356 -6.27 12.44 -1.40
N PRO A 357 -6.33 13.19 -0.27
CA PRO A 357 -5.34 14.24 0.01
C PRO A 357 -3.90 13.71 0.15
N SER A 358 -3.71 12.51 0.73
CA SER A 358 -2.37 11.93 0.84
C SER A 358 -1.86 11.42 -0.51
N TYR A 359 -2.74 11.00 -1.40
CA TYR A 359 -2.40 10.64 -2.78
C TYR A 359 -1.92 11.85 -3.56
N ILE A 360 -2.67 12.96 -3.47
CA ILE A 360 -2.29 14.24 -4.08
C ILE A 360 -0.91 14.69 -3.57
N ASN A 361 -0.72 14.72 -2.24
CA ASN A 361 0.56 15.10 -1.65
C ASN A 361 1.72 14.22 -2.13
N ALA A 362 1.52 12.91 -2.24
CA ALA A 362 2.56 11.98 -2.67
C ALA A 362 2.96 12.20 -4.14
N VAL A 363 1.99 12.34 -5.05
CA VAL A 363 2.26 12.56 -6.48
C VAL A 363 2.84 13.96 -6.73
N GLU A 364 2.35 14.99 -6.04
CA GLU A 364 2.93 16.35 -6.13
C GLU A 364 4.38 16.36 -5.62
N SER A 365 4.66 15.66 -4.53
CA SER A 365 6.02 15.50 -4.00
C SER A 365 6.94 14.77 -4.99
N PHE A 366 6.43 13.72 -5.61
CA PHE A 366 7.13 12.99 -6.67
C PHE A 366 7.44 13.92 -7.86
N ASN A 367 6.48 14.73 -8.33
CA ASN A 367 6.69 15.69 -9.41
C ASN A 367 7.76 16.74 -9.04
N GLN A 368 7.73 17.25 -7.81
CA GLN A 368 8.75 18.20 -7.34
C GLN A 368 10.15 17.57 -7.31
N GLN A 369 10.24 16.27 -7.03
CA GLN A 369 11.50 15.52 -6.99
C GLN A 369 11.98 15.09 -8.37
N SER A 370 11.09 14.80 -9.32
CA SER A 370 11.38 14.23 -10.64
C SER A 370 12.51 14.95 -11.37
N ARG A 371 12.54 16.29 -11.27
CA ARG A 371 13.54 17.15 -11.91
C ARG A 371 14.98 16.95 -11.44
N PHE A 372 15.21 16.32 -10.28
CA PHE A 372 16.53 16.07 -9.72
C PHE A 372 17.11 14.71 -10.14
N TYR A 373 16.36 13.92 -10.87
CA TYR A 373 16.74 12.57 -11.29
C TYR A 373 16.86 12.51 -12.81
N LYS A 374 17.92 11.87 -13.31
CA LYS A 374 18.18 11.71 -14.74
C LYS A 374 17.51 10.46 -15.32
N GLY A 375 17.36 9.44 -14.49
CA GLY A 375 16.72 8.19 -14.87
C GLY A 375 15.20 8.27 -14.98
N ASN A 376 14.56 7.14 -15.19
CA ASN A 376 13.12 7.04 -15.34
C ASN A 376 12.37 7.36 -14.05
N LYS A 377 11.23 8.01 -14.18
CA LYS A 377 10.33 8.39 -13.11
C LYS A 377 9.13 7.43 -13.15
N VAL A 378 9.00 6.61 -12.11
CA VAL A 378 8.01 5.52 -12.07
C VAL A 378 7.06 5.71 -10.90
N LEU A 379 5.76 5.80 -11.19
CA LEU A 379 4.70 5.75 -10.18
C LEU A 379 4.19 4.32 -10.07
N ILE A 380 4.08 3.80 -8.86
CA ILE A 380 3.51 2.48 -8.57
C ILE A 380 2.37 2.67 -7.58
N LEU A 381 1.16 2.44 -8.06
CA LEU A 381 -0.08 2.89 -7.42
C LEU A 381 -0.98 1.71 -7.07
N GLY A 382 -1.46 1.68 -5.84
CA GLY A 382 -2.47 0.76 -5.35
C GLY A 382 -3.70 1.51 -4.83
N LYS A 383 -4.67 0.79 -4.28
CA LYS A 383 -5.96 1.36 -3.88
C LYS A 383 -5.92 2.22 -2.61
N ILE A 384 -6.95 3.05 -2.48
CA ILE A 384 -7.38 3.69 -1.24
C ILE A 384 -8.46 2.78 -0.62
N SER A 385 -8.24 2.31 0.62
CA SER A 385 -9.16 1.42 1.33
C SER A 385 -10.19 2.19 2.18
N ASP A 386 -11.21 1.47 2.67
CA ASP A 386 -12.26 1.99 3.58
C ASP A 386 -13.16 3.10 2.99
N MET A 387 -13.38 3.07 1.66
CA MET A 387 -14.21 4.06 0.97
C MET A 387 -15.66 3.61 0.74
N GLY A 388 -15.99 2.36 1.03
CA GLY A 388 -17.34 1.83 0.86
C GLY A 388 -17.85 1.98 -0.58
N ASP A 389 -19.08 2.44 -0.75
CA ASP A 389 -19.73 2.62 -2.05
C ASP A 389 -19.07 3.73 -2.91
N GLU A 390 -18.33 4.66 -2.29
CA GLU A 390 -17.63 5.75 -2.99
C GLU A 390 -16.27 5.33 -3.58
N THR A 391 -15.89 4.05 -3.45
CA THR A 391 -14.58 3.56 -3.88
C THR A 391 -14.22 3.95 -5.31
N LEU A 392 -15.13 3.74 -6.26
CA LEU A 392 -14.86 4.04 -7.67
C LEU A 392 -14.78 5.54 -7.94
N ASP A 393 -15.66 6.34 -7.33
CA ASP A 393 -15.67 7.79 -7.50
C ASP A 393 -14.35 8.42 -7.00
N ILE A 394 -13.93 8.04 -5.80
CA ILE A 394 -12.68 8.54 -5.21
C ILE A 394 -11.47 8.15 -6.07
N HIS A 395 -11.43 6.91 -6.60
CA HIS A 395 -10.34 6.50 -7.48
C HIS A 395 -10.37 7.24 -8.83
N ASN A 396 -11.55 7.50 -9.39
CA ASN A 396 -11.67 8.31 -10.61
C ASN A 396 -11.13 9.73 -10.44
N ARG A 397 -11.23 10.31 -9.24
CA ARG A 397 -10.66 11.63 -8.93
C ARG A 397 -9.12 11.66 -8.93
N ILE A 398 -8.45 10.50 -8.98
CA ILE A 398 -7.00 10.39 -9.12
C ILE A 398 -6.57 10.57 -10.60
N VAL A 399 -7.44 10.31 -11.57
CA VAL A 399 -7.11 10.35 -13.00
C VAL A 399 -6.44 11.67 -13.43
N PRO A 400 -6.99 12.85 -13.13
CA PRO A 400 -6.35 14.11 -13.52
C PRO A 400 -4.98 14.34 -12.88
N LEU A 401 -4.77 13.79 -11.67
CA LEU A 401 -3.50 13.85 -10.97
C LEU A 401 -2.43 13.01 -11.68
N ILE A 402 -2.81 11.82 -12.11
CA ILE A 402 -1.94 10.90 -12.85
C ILE A 402 -1.57 11.51 -14.21
N GLU A 403 -2.53 12.05 -14.93
CA GLU A 403 -2.28 12.69 -16.24
C GLU A 403 -1.33 13.88 -16.18
N LYS A 404 -1.36 14.63 -15.08
CA LYS A 404 -0.46 15.77 -14.83
C LYS A 404 0.87 15.38 -14.18
N SER A 405 1.07 14.11 -13.86
CA SER A 405 2.32 13.65 -13.22
C SER A 405 3.51 13.73 -14.16
N ASP A 406 4.71 13.90 -13.61
CA ASP A 406 5.98 13.83 -14.36
C ASP A 406 6.47 12.40 -14.56
N ALA A 407 5.63 11.40 -14.30
CA ALA A 407 5.98 10.01 -14.47
C ALA A 407 6.15 9.63 -15.94
N ASP A 408 7.24 8.94 -16.24
CA ASP A 408 7.48 8.28 -17.52
C ASP A 408 6.63 7.01 -17.64
N TYR A 409 6.45 6.31 -16.49
CA TYR A 409 5.71 5.04 -16.40
C TYR A 409 4.89 4.97 -15.13
N ILE A 410 3.71 4.36 -15.25
CA ILE A 410 2.76 4.19 -14.17
C ILE A 410 2.32 2.75 -14.11
N LEU A 411 2.56 2.10 -12.99
CA LEU A 411 2.19 0.71 -12.74
C LEU A 411 1.11 0.69 -11.67
N CYS A 412 -0.03 0.09 -11.96
CA CYS A 412 -1.18 0.02 -11.07
C CYS A 412 -1.47 -1.42 -10.64
N ILE A 413 -1.88 -1.60 -9.38
CA ILE A 413 -2.35 -2.87 -8.84
C ILE A 413 -3.62 -2.61 -8.03
N ASP A 414 -4.35 -3.67 -7.69
CA ASP A 414 -5.67 -3.67 -7.03
C ASP A 414 -6.83 -3.33 -7.99
N ASP A 415 -7.99 -3.96 -7.77
CA ASP A 415 -9.12 -3.88 -8.70
C ASP A 415 -9.65 -2.44 -8.95
N PRO A 416 -9.79 -1.55 -7.94
CA PRO A 416 -10.25 -0.17 -8.22
C PRO A 416 -9.32 0.61 -9.17
N MET A 417 -8.03 0.30 -9.19
CA MET A 417 -7.05 0.97 -10.05
C MET A 417 -7.18 0.55 -11.52
N GLN A 418 -7.87 -0.54 -11.82
CA GLN A 418 -8.17 -0.92 -13.21
C GLN A 418 -9.05 0.14 -13.89
N ALA A 419 -10.07 0.63 -13.19
CA ALA A 419 -10.95 1.69 -13.72
C ALA A 419 -10.19 3.00 -13.98
N VAL A 420 -9.23 3.34 -13.13
CA VAL A 420 -8.33 4.50 -13.32
C VAL A 420 -7.47 4.30 -14.59
N THR A 421 -6.88 3.11 -14.74
CA THR A 421 -6.00 2.80 -15.86
C THR A 421 -6.69 2.96 -17.22
N VAL A 422 -7.97 2.61 -17.31
CA VAL A 422 -8.76 2.73 -18.57
C VAL A 422 -9.03 4.20 -18.93
N GLN A 423 -9.12 5.09 -17.94
CA GLN A 423 -9.47 6.50 -18.16
C GLN A 423 -8.26 7.38 -18.50
N VAL A 424 -7.06 7.02 -18.05
CA VAL A 424 -5.82 7.76 -18.33
C VAL A 424 -5.41 7.57 -19.79
N LYS A 425 -5.31 8.67 -20.56
CA LYS A 425 -5.11 8.62 -22.03
C LYS A 425 -3.69 8.96 -22.45
N ASN A 426 -3.01 9.84 -21.72
CA ASN A 426 -1.77 10.48 -22.18
C ASN A 426 -0.52 10.00 -21.41
N LYS A 427 -0.59 8.81 -20.78
CA LYS A 427 0.52 8.26 -19.99
C LYS A 427 0.74 6.78 -20.28
N ASN A 428 1.97 6.34 -20.13
CA ASN A 428 2.33 4.92 -20.18
C ASN A 428 1.89 4.27 -18.86
N ILE A 429 0.67 3.74 -18.83
CA ILE A 429 0.05 3.17 -17.64
C ILE A 429 -0.31 1.70 -17.85
N ILE A 430 0.03 0.86 -16.87
CA ILE A 430 -0.20 -0.58 -16.88
C ILE A 430 -0.88 -1.00 -15.60
N TRP A 431 -1.97 -1.77 -15.71
CA TRP A 431 -2.61 -2.41 -14.56
C TRP A 431 -2.19 -3.88 -14.46
N TYR A 432 -1.82 -4.29 -13.24
CA TYR A 432 -1.43 -5.65 -12.91
C TYR A 432 -2.48 -6.29 -12.00
N LYS A 433 -2.88 -7.51 -12.34
CA LYS A 433 -3.69 -8.33 -11.44
C LYS A 433 -2.82 -9.21 -10.55
N ASP A 434 -1.60 -9.53 -10.98
CA ASP A 434 -0.66 -10.39 -10.27
C ASP A 434 0.50 -9.58 -9.69
N ARG A 435 0.67 -9.68 -8.35
CA ARG A 435 1.71 -8.94 -7.62
C ARG A 435 3.13 -9.42 -7.89
N ASP A 436 3.31 -10.73 -8.13
CA ASP A 436 4.66 -11.30 -8.33
C ASP A 436 5.15 -10.96 -9.76
N LEU A 437 4.23 -10.88 -10.73
CA LEU A 437 4.52 -10.38 -12.05
C LEU A 437 4.88 -8.89 -12.00
N MET A 438 4.07 -8.07 -11.31
CA MET A 438 4.39 -6.65 -11.13
C MET A 438 5.76 -6.44 -10.49
N LEU A 439 6.07 -7.18 -9.42
CA LEU A 439 7.36 -7.09 -8.73
C LEU A 439 8.54 -7.44 -9.65
N LYS A 440 8.34 -8.39 -10.58
CA LYS A 440 9.34 -8.73 -11.59
C LYS A 440 9.47 -7.62 -12.63
N ASP A 441 8.35 -7.12 -13.12
CA ASP A 441 8.32 -6.17 -14.24
C ASP A 441 8.81 -4.78 -13.84
N ILE A 442 8.64 -4.35 -12.57
CA ILE A 442 9.17 -3.06 -12.08
C ILE A 442 10.65 -2.87 -12.49
N MET A 443 11.45 -3.94 -12.47
CA MET A 443 12.87 -3.88 -12.80
C MET A 443 13.13 -3.35 -14.23
N PHE A 444 12.23 -3.67 -15.16
CA PHE A 444 12.39 -3.30 -16.56
C PHE A 444 12.20 -1.80 -16.84
N PHE A 445 11.55 -1.08 -15.91
CA PHE A 445 11.29 0.35 -16.04
C PHE A 445 12.39 1.21 -15.40
N LEU A 446 13.47 0.60 -14.87
CA LEU A 446 14.48 1.27 -14.08
C LEU A 446 15.83 1.29 -14.75
N ASN A 447 16.38 2.49 -14.86
CA ASN A 447 17.78 2.73 -15.23
C ASN A 447 18.50 3.45 -14.08
N ASP A 448 19.76 3.79 -14.29
CA ASP A 448 20.52 4.51 -13.28
C ASP A 448 19.89 5.87 -12.98
N ASP A 449 19.92 6.26 -11.71
CA ASP A 449 19.34 7.50 -11.17
C ASP A 449 17.82 7.61 -11.37
N SER A 450 17.09 6.46 -11.39
CA SER A 450 15.61 6.45 -11.44
C SER A 450 14.99 6.86 -10.11
N LEU A 451 13.79 7.48 -10.20
CA LEU A 451 12.94 7.80 -9.08
C LEU A 451 11.68 6.95 -9.11
N ILE A 452 11.35 6.31 -7.97
CA ILE A 452 10.14 5.49 -7.82
C ILE A 452 9.32 5.99 -6.64
N LEU A 453 8.00 6.07 -6.81
CA LEU A 453 7.05 6.24 -5.71
C LEU A 453 6.13 5.02 -5.63
N PHE A 454 6.03 4.40 -4.45
CA PHE A 454 4.98 3.44 -4.11
C PHE A 454 3.91 4.13 -3.27
N LYS A 455 2.63 4.08 -3.69
CA LYS A 455 1.51 4.71 -2.98
C LYS A 455 0.27 3.81 -2.91
N SER A 456 -0.15 3.44 -1.69
CA SER A 456 -1.42 2.72 -1.43
C SER A 456 -1.81 2.77 0.04
N SER A 457 -2.98 2.22 0.37
CA SER A 457 -3.32 1.80 1.73
C SER A 457 -2.55 0.54 2.14
N VAL A 458 -2.30 0.37 3.43
CA VAL A 458 -1.68 -0.86 3.96
C VAL A 458 -2.70 -2.01 4.03
N THR A 459 -3.97 -1.69 4.24
CA THR A 459 -5.06 -2.66 4.37
C THR A 459 -5.60 -3.03 3.00
N ASP A 460 -5.81 -4.32 2.77
CA ASP A 460 -6.43 -4.89 1.56
C ASP A 460 -5.78 -4.52 0.21
N SER A 461 -4.54 -3.98 0.21
CA SER A 461 -3.76 -3.73 -1.00
C SER A 461 -2.58 -4.71 -1.09
N ASP A 462 -2.25 -5.13 -2.29
CA ASP A 462 -1.07 -5.96 -2.55
C ASP A 462 0.24 -5.15 -2.58
N LEU A 463 0.15 -3.84 -2.79
CA LEU A 463 1.30 -2.97 -3.01
C LEU A 463 2.28 -2.88 -1.82
N PRO A 464 1.84 -2.83 -0.54
CA PRO A 464 2.77 -2.80 0.59
C PRO A 464 3.69 -4.03 0.67
N GLY A 465 3.19 -5.18 0.20
CA GLY A 465 3.97 -6.41 0.08
C GLY A 465 5.02 -6.36 -1.03
N ILE A 466 4.67 -5.72 -2.15
CA ILE A 466 5.59 -5.46 -3.27
C ILE A 466 6.68 -4.49 -2.84
N ALA A 467 6.31 -3.32 -2.29
CA ALA A 467 7.24 -2.31 -1.82
C ALA A 467 8.26 -2.84 -0.80
N ALA A 468 7.82 -3.73 0.12
CA ALA A 468 8.69 -4.35 1.10
C ALA A 468 9.72 -5.32 0.49
N LYS A 469 9.35 -6.08 -0.56
CA LYS A 469 10.21 -7.06 -1.22
C LYS A 469 11.13 -6.45 -2.29
N PHE A 470 10.69 -5.35 -2.90
CA PHE A 470 11.36 -4.74 -4.03
C PHE A 470 12.83 -4.34 -3.75
N PRO A 471 13.19 -3.69 -2.62
CA PRO A 471 14.58 -3.32 -2.34
C PRO A 471 15.56 -4.49 -2.37
N TYR A 472 15.17 -5.62 -1.78
CA TYR A 472 15.98 -6.83 -1.81
C TYR A 472 16.10 -7.40 -3.22
N LYS A 473 14.97 -7.50 -3.92
CA LYS A 473 14.94 -8.01 -5.31
C LYS A 473 15.80 -7.16 -6.25
N TYR A 474 15.74 -5.83 -6.11
CA TYR A 474 16.56 -4.94 -6.92
C TYR A 474 18.06 -5.09 -6.64
N LYS A 475 18.46 -5.19 -5.36
CA LYS A 475 19.87 -5.39 -4.97
C LYS A 475 20.51 -6.64 -5.58
N ILE A 476 19.77 -7.74 -5.63
CA ILE A 476 20.27 -9.03 -6.15
C ILE A 476 19.98 -9.23 -7.64
N SER A 477 19.29 -8.29 -8.28
CA SER A 477 18.93 -8.39 -9.69
C SER A 477 20.17 -8.47 -10.58
N GLU A 478 20.19 -9.42 -11.49
CA GLU A 478 21.18 -9.53 -12.57
C GLU A 478 20.74 -8.75 -13.80
N TYR A 479 19.54 -8.14 -13.73
CA TYR A 479 19.01 -7.35 -14.82
C TYR A 479 19.85 -6.10 -15.01
N LYS A 480 20.32 -5.90 -16.25
CA LYS A 480 20.88 -4.65 -16.74
C LYS A 480 19.85 -4.00 -17.65
N TYR A 481 19.55 -2.74 -17.41
CA TYR A 481 18.60 -2.00 -18.24
C TYR A 481 18.95 -2.13 -19.73
N ASP A 482 18.01 -2.55 -20.53
CA ASP A 482 18.10 -2.61 -21.98
C ASP A 482 16.94 -1.81 -22.60
N GLU A 483 17.28 -0.73 -23.28
CA GLU A 483 16.31 0.18 -23.88
C GLU A 483 15.41 -0.52 -24.93
N LYS A 484 15.89 -1.59 -25.57
CA LYS A 484 15.10 -2.37 -26.53
C LYS A 484 13.99 -3.17 -25.83
N VAL A 485 14.33 -3.83 -24.72
CA VAL A 485 13.35 -4.57 -23.89
C VAL A 485 12.29 -3.61 -23.35
N PHE A 486 12.72 -2.45 -22.92
CA PHE A 486 11.89 -1.43 -22.35
C PHE A 486 10.83 -0.87 -23.32
N LYS A 487 11.22 -0.57 -24.56
CA LYS A 487 10.28 -0.11 -25.61
C LYS A 487 9.20 -1.16 -25.95
N THR A 488 9.44 -2.42 -25.58
CA THR A 488 8.54 -3.55 -25.86
C THR A 488 7.43 -3.72 -24.80
N ILE A 489 7.67 -3.34 -23.54
CA ILE A 489 6.72 -3.57 -22.42
C ILE A 489 5.67 -2.45 -22.28
N GLY A 490 5.95 -1.25 -22.75
CA GLY A 490 5.22 -0.02 -22.38
C GLY A 490 3.97 0.32 -23.19
N ASN A 491 3.61 -0.39 -24.27
CA ASN A 491 2.53 0.04 -25.16
C ASN A 491 1.46 -1.06 -25.36
N HIS A 492 0.30 -0.89 -24.72
CA HIS A 492 -0.85 -1.80 -24.82
C HIS A 492 -1.83 -1.45 -25.94
N GLY A 493 -1.38 -0.74 -26.95
CA GLY A 493 -2.22 -0.42 -28.10
C GLY A 493 -2.40 -1.61 -29.04
N LYS A 494 -3.48 -1.55 -29.84
CA LYS A 494 -3.70 -2.43 -30.98
C LYS A 494 -2.45 -2.49 -31.86
N SER A 495 -2.02 -3.69 -32.22
CA SER A 495 -0.87 -3.92 -33.12
C SER A 495 -1.17 -5.02 -34.10
N TYR A 496 -0.67 -4.90 -35.31
CA TYR A 496 -0.65 -5.99 -36.25
C TYR A 496 0.57 -5.93 -37.17
N LEU A 497 0.91 -7.10 -37.72
CA LEU A 497 1.98 -7.28 -38.69
C LEU A 497 1.54 -8.32 -39.73
N VAL A 498 1.64 -7.97 -40.99
CA VAL A 498 1.44 -8.88 -42.12
C VAL A 498 2.75 -9.02 -42.89
N VAL A 499 3.25 -10.24 -43.03
CA VAL A 499 4.54 -10.56 -43.66
C VAL A 499 4.33 -11.52 -44.83
N ASP A 500 4.95 -11.21 -45.93
CA ASP A 500 5.18 -12.20 -46.99
C ASP A 500 6.39 -13.06 -46.62
N ASN A 501 6.15 -14.31 -46.23
CA ASN A 501 7.17 -15.22 -45.74
C ASN A 501 8.21 -15.63 -46.82
N ASN A 502 7.82 -15.66 -48.10
CA ASN A 502 8.74 -15.99 -49.20
C ASN A 502 9.71 -14.86 -49.48
N GLN A 503 9.21 -13.64 -49.51
CA GLN A 503 10.01 -12.45 -49.79
C GLN A 503 10.63 -11.87 -48.51
N LYS A 504 10.27 -12.39 -47.30
CA LYS A 504 10.69 -11.90 -45.99
C LYS A 504 10.49 -10.39 -45.85
N ARG A 505 9.44 -9.85 -46.40
CA ARG A 505 9.11 -8.43 -46.35
C ARG A 505 7.81 -8.16 -45.59
N ILE A 506 7.77 -7.02 -44.93
CA ILE A 506 6.54 -6.53 -44.28
C ILE A 506 5.61 -5.99 -45.38
N VAL A 507 4.40 -6.51 -45.42
CA VAL A 507 3.35 -6.10 -46.37
C VAL A 507 2.50 -4.99 -45.77
N SER A 508 2.14 -5.11 -44.47
CA SER A 508 1.38 -4.10 -43.73
C SER A 508 1.69 -4.21 -42.23
N SER A 509 1.70 -3.10 -41.53
CA SER A 509 1.93 -3.12 -40.10
C SER A 509 1.41 -1.89 -39.38
N GLU A 510 1.08 -2.04 -38.10
CA GLU A 510 0.71 -0.98 -37.19
C GLU A 510 1.31 -1.26 -35.84
N ASN A 511 1.95 -0.26 -35.21
CA ASN A 511 2.46 -0.32 -33.84
C ASN A 511 3.36 -1.53 -33.51
N LEU A 512 4.32 -1.86 -34.37
CA LEU A 512 5.17 -3.07 -34.27
C LEU A 512 5.86 -3.25 -32.93
N LYS A 513 6.15 -2.15 -32.22
CA LYS A 513 6.88 -2.16 -30.96
C LYS A 513 5.99 -2.39 -29.74
N ASN A 514 4.67 -2.50 -29.93
CA ASN A 514 3.75 -2.76 -28.84
C ASN A 514 3.79 -4.24 -28.45
N ALA A 515 4.16 -4.54 -27.23
CA ALA A 515 3.96 -5.86 -26.67
C ALA A 515 2.51 -6.02 -26.21
N GLY A 516 1.76 -6.84 -26.86
CA GLY A 516 0.43 -7.26 -26.39
C GLY A 516 0.57 -8.15 -25.16
N THR A 517 -0.25 -7.93 -24.17
CA THR A 517 -0.46 -8.92 -23.13
C THR A 517 -1.37 -9.99 -23.70
N ILE A 518 -0.83 -11.15 -24.02
CA ILE A 518 -1.57 -12.23 -24.69
C ILE A 518 -2.03 -13.23 -23.65
N GLU A 519 -3.34 -13.30 -23.41
CA GLU A 519 -3.92 -14.45 -22.73
C GLU A 519 -3.88 -15.64 -23.70
N GLY A 520 -3.25 -16.74 -23.30
CA GLY A 520 -3.24 -17.97 -24.08
C GLY A 520 -2.07 -18.19 -25.03
N LEU A 521 -1.00 -17.40 -24.94
CA LEU A 521 0.16 -17.61 -25.81
C LEU A 521 0.85 -18.96 -25.59
N ASN A 522 0.83 -19.51 -24.39
CA ASN A 522 1.23 -20.88 -24.14
C ASN A 522 0.47 -21.87 -25.04
N LEU A 523 -0.75 -21.56 -25.49
CA LEU A 523 -1.48 -22.36 -26.45
C LEU A 523 -0.74 -22.47 -27.77
N LEU A 524 -0.16 -21.39 -28.28
CA LEU A 524 0.63 -21.48 -29.54
C LEU A 524 1.81 -22.46 -29.37
N ILE A 525 2.52 -22.37 -28.23
CA ILE A 525 3.61 -23.31 -27.94
C ILE A 525 3.08 -24.75 -27.79
N TYR A 526 1.89 -24.91 -27.19
CA TYR A 526 1.25 -26.22 -27.04
C TYR A 526 0.76 -26.80 -28.38
N TYR A 527 0.24 -25.96 -29.28
CA TYR A 527 -0.08 -26.41 -30.62
C TYR A 527 1.16 -26.88 -31.39
N ILE A 528 2.27 -26.15 -31.29
CA ILE A 528 3.54 -26.56 -31.87
C ILE A 528 3.98 -27.92 -31.29
N ARG A 529 3.98 -28.05 -29.95
CA ARG A 529 4.33 -29.30 -29.27
C ARG A 529 3.39 -30.44 -29.65
N TYR A 530 2.10 -30.16 -29.76
CA TYR A 530 1.11 -31.14 -30.24
C TYR A 530 1.46 -31.68 -31.63
N HIS A 531 1.74 -30.82 -32.59
CA HIS A 531 2.10 -31.21 -33.94
C HIS A 531 3.42 -31.97 -33.99
N GLU A 532 4.42 -31.61 -33.21
CA GLU A 532 5.66 -32.40 -33.06
C GLU A 532 5.40 -33.83 -32.60
N LEU A 533 4.52 -34.01 -31.59
CA LEU A 533 4.18 -35.33 -31.06
C LEU A 533 3.30 -36.13 -32.01
N LEU A 534 2.41 -35.47 -32.75
CA LEU A 534 1.58 -36.10 -33.78
C LEU A 534 2.44 -36.67 -34.91
N ILE A 535 3.41 -35.91 -35.42
CA ILE A 535 4.34 -36.39 -36.47
C ILE A 535 5.17 -37.58 -35.99
N LYS A 536 5.51 -37.60 -34.68
CA LYS A 536 6.24 -38.74 -34.09
C LYS A 536 5.37 -39.94 -33.76
N ASN A 537 4.07 -39.89 -34.00
CA ASN A 537 3.08 -40.88 -33.59
C ASN A 537 3.06 -41.14 -32.06
N GLU A 538 3.45 -40.16 -31.26
CA GLU A 538 3.41 -40.25 -29.81
C GLU A 538 2.02 -39.93 -29.24
N ILE A 539 1.15 -39.27 -29.98
CA ILE A 539 -0.27 -39.01 -29.69
C ILE A 539 -1.14 -39.29 -30.90
N ILE A 540 -2.41 -39.65 -30.67
CA ILE A 540 -3.40 -39.98 -31.71
C ILE A 540 -4.65 -39.13 -31.50
N LEU A 541 -5.17 -38.49 -32.55
CA LEU A 541 -6.33 -37.58 -32.51
C LEU A 541 -7.58 -38.16 -31.83
N SER A 542 -7.86 -39.44 -32.12
CA SER A 542 -9.01 -40.16 -31.56
C SER A 542 -8.83 -40.63 -30.10
N GLN A 543 -7.66 -40.38 -29.49
CA GLN A 543 -7.39 -40.77 -28.10
C GLN A 543 -8.36 -40.04 -27.17
N LYS A 544 -9.08 -40.80 -26.34
CA LYS A 544 -9.99 -40.26 -25.34
C LYS A 544 -9.23 -39.83 -24.10
N ILE A 545 -9.50 -38.61 -23.62
CA ILE A 545 -8.95 -38.01 -22.44
C ILE A 545 -10.09 -37.85 -21.45
N ARG A 546 -9.88 -38.33 -20.22
CA ARG A 546 -10.74 -38.02 -19.10
C ARG A 546 -10.12 -36.87 -18.29
N PHE A 547 -10.91 -35.82 -18.02
CA PHE A 547 -10.44 -34.68 -17.27
C PHE A 547 -10.08 -35.07 -15.84
N SER A 548 -8.98 -34.54 -15.38
CA SER A 548 -8.51 -34.75 -14.01
C SER A 548 -9.24 -33.86 -13.02
N GLU A 549 -9.12 -34.23 -11.75
CA GLU A 549 -9.56 -33.34 -10.69
C GLU A 549 -8.80 -32.03 -10.72
N TRP A 550 -9.49 -30.94 -10.92
CA TRP A 550 -8.99 -29.64 -10.56
C TRP A 550 -10.03 -28.89 -9.71
N PRO A 551 -9.60 -28.12 -8.67
CA PRO A 551 -10.50 -27.46 -7.72
C PRO A 551 -11.13 -26.19 -8.31
N THR A 552 -11.66 -26.24 -9.49
CA THR A 552 -12.62 -25.22 -9.94
C THR A 552 -14.00 -25.82 -9.75
N ASN A 553 -14.87 -25.10 -9.07
CA ASN A 553 -16.31 -25.37 -9.04
C ASN A 553 -16.90 -25.11 -10.44
N ASP A 554 -16.28 -25.69 -11.47
CA ASP A 554 -16.71 -25.52 -12.84
C ASP A 554 -17.74 -26.61 -13.14
N GLU A 555 -18.97 -26.21 -13.35
CA GLU A 555 -20.05 -27.13 -13.64
C GLU A 555 -19.94 -27.75 -15.05
N LYS A 556 -19.25 -27.07 -15.98
CA LYS A 556 -19.15 -27.49 -17.38
C LYS A 556 -18.04 -28.51 -17.63
N TYR A 557 -16.87 -28.32 -17.02
CA TYR A 557 -15.69 -29.19 -17.20
C TYR A 557 -15.24 -29.80 -15.88
N ASN A 558 -15.56 -31.06 -15.69
CA ASN A 558 -15.32 -31.79 -14.43
C ASN A 558 -14.83 -33.23 -14.70
N ARG A 559 -14.66 -34.04 -13.66
CA ARG A 559 -14.19 -35.45 -13.76
C ARG A 559 -15.01 -36.35 -14.69
N SER A 560 -16.25 -36.04 -14.96
CA SER A 560 -17.11 -36.80 -15.90
C SER A 560 -16.89 -36.41 -17.33
N THR A 561 -16.17 -35.31 -17.59
CA THR A 561 -15.89 -34.86 -18.97
C THR A 561 -14.87 -35.79 -19.64
N ILE A 562 -15.26 -36.33 -20.79
CA ILE A 562 -14.41 -37.18 -21.62
C ILE A 562 -14.50 -36.59 -23.04
N MET A 563 -13.37 -36.27 -23.62
CA MET A 563 -13.22 -35.78 -24.99
C MET A 563 -12.13 -36.53 -25.72
N ASN A 564 -12.17 -36.60 -27.03
CA ASN A 564 -10.97 -36.93 -27.77
C ASN A 564 -10.10 -35.69 -27.99
N ILE A 565 -8.89 -35.84 -28.47
CA ILE A 565 -7.95 -34.73 -28.64
C ILE A 565 -8.46 -33.69 -29.63
N GLU A 566 -9.10 -34.13 -30.70
CA GLU A 566 -9.66 -33.24 -31.71
C GLU A 566 -10.78 -32.37 -31.11
N GLU A 567 -11.73 -32.97 -30.42
CA GLU A 567 -12.78 -32.28 -29.68
C GLU A 567 -12.21 -31.29 -28.67
N LEU A 568 -11.14 -31.66 -27.95
CA LEU A 568 -10.47 -30.77 -26.97
C LEU A 568 -9.85 -29.53 -27.66
N LEU A 569 -9.20 -29.71 -28.80
CA LEU A 569 -8.57 -28.64 -29.56
C LEU A 569 -9.60 -27.67 -30.14
N ASP A 570 -10.71 -28.19 -30.65
CA ASP A 570 -11.83 -27.38 -31.14
C ASP A 570 -12.50 -26.61 -30.05
N GLU A 571 -12.81 -27.26 -28.93
CA GLU A 571 -13.43 -26.63 -27.76
C GLU A 571 -12.51 -25.53 -27.14
N ILE A 572 -11.18 -25.71 -27.16
CA ILE A 572 -10.23 -24.67 -26.73
C ILE A 572 -10.34 -23.42 -27.63
N GLN A 573 -10.52 -23.56 -28.92
CA GLN A 573 -10.68 -22.43 -29.85
C GLN A 573 -12.01 -21.71 -29.67
N GLU A 574 -13.08 -22.44 -29.40
CA GLU A 574 -14.42 -21.88 -29.24
C GLU A 574 -14.65 -21.25 -27.88
N VAL A 575 -14.34 -21.99 -26.83
CA VAL A 575 -14.72 -21.61 -25.44
C VAL A 575 -13.58 -20.93 -24.67
N ARG A 576 -12.31 -21.20 -25.04
CA ARG A 576 -11.09 -20.59 -24.43
C ARG A 576 -11.01 -20.76 -22.92
N HIS A 577 -11.46 -21.89 -22.40
CA HIS A 577 -11.55 -22.14 -20.97
C HIS A 577 -10.22 -22.63 -20.36
N PRO A 578 -9.81 -22.14 -19.17
CA PRO A 578 -8.52 -22.49 -18.54
C PRO A 578 -8.33 -23.98 -18.28
N THR A 579 -9.40 -24.69 -17.94
CA THR A 579 -9.36 -26.13 -17.67
C THR A 579 -8.96 -26.92 -18.92
N LEU A 580 -9.47 -26.54 -20.08
CA LEU A 580 -9.16 -27.19 -21.37
C LEU A 580 -7.66 -27.08 -21.69
N THR A 581 -7.10 -25.87 -21.54
CA THR A 581 -5.65 -25.64 -21.74
C THR A 581 -4.79 -26.45 -20.78
N TYR A 582 -5.23 -26.57 -19.51
CA TYR A 582 -4.53 -27.37 -18.52
C TYR A 582 -4.54 -28.86 -18.87
N GLU A 583 -5.67 -29.42 -19.28
CA GLU A 583 -5.76 -30.82 -19.72
C GLU A 583 -4.91 -31.09 -20.98
N LEU A 584 -4.92 -30.17 -21.95
CA LEU A 584 -3.99 -30.21 -23.06
C LEU A 584 -2.53 -30.25 -22.60
N SER A 585 -2.14 -29.38 -21.68
CA SER A 585 -0.77 -29.34 -21.18
C SER A 585 -0.32 -30.63 -20.51
N LYS A 586 -1.21 -31.34 -19.82
CA LYS A 586 -0.93 -32.65 -19.20
C LYS A 586 -0.74 -33.76 -20.23
N LEU A 587 -1.49 -33.69 -21.32
CA LEU A 587 -1.33 -34.63 -22.43
C LEU A 587 0.03 -34.47 -23.12
N LEU A 588 0.46 -33.23 -23.34
CA LEU A 588 1.68 -32.91 -24.11
C LEU A 588 2.97 -33.12 -23.30
N PHE A 589 2.91 -33.19 -21.99
CA PHE A 589 4.09 -33.30 -21.12
C PHE A 589 3.86 -34.32 -20.02
N LYS A 590 4.74 -35.34 -19.94
CA LYS A 590 4.64 -36.40 -18.94
C LYS A 590 4.84 -35.87 -17.49
N THR A 591 5.61 -34.80 -17.33
CA THR A 591 5.86 -34.17 -16.04
C THR A 591 5.86 -32.64 -16.12
N PRO A 592 5.55 -31.92 -15.00
CA PRO A 592 5.69 -30.48 -14.95
C PRO A 592 7.11 -29.98 -15.28
N MET A 593 8.13 -30.76 -14.93
CA MET A 593 9.52 -30.40 -15.19
C MET A 593 9.86 -30.50 -16.69
N GLU A 594 9.34 -31.50 -17.38
CA GLU A 594 9.47 -31.61 -18.84
C GLU A 594 8.87 -30.39 -19.56
N ARG A 595 7.68 -29.98 -19.15
CA ARG A 595 7.02 -28.79 -19.68
C ARG A 595 7.87 -27.52 -19.47
N ILE A 596 8.37 -27.29 -18.25
CA ILE A 596 9.22 -26.15 -17.95
C ILE A 596 10.47 -26.15 -18.82
N LYS A 597 11.15 -27.28 -18.94
CA LYS A 597 12.33 -27.41 -19.77
C LYS A 597 12.03 -27.17 -21.27
N TYR A 598 10.91 -27.70 -21.77
CA TYR A 598 10.51 -27.50 -23.15
C TYR A 598 10.25 -26.02 -23.45
N ILE A 599 9.46 -25.35 -22.64
CA ILE A 599 9.15 -23.91 -22.81
C ILE A 599 10.43 -23.06 -22.72
N SER A 600 11.32 -23.36 -21.79
CA SER A 600 12.59 -22.62 -21.67
C SER A 600 13.47 -22.77 -22.93
N ARG A 601 13.61 -23.98 -23.44
CA ARG A 601 14.33 -24.24 -24.69
C ARG A 601 13.66 -23.62 -25.91
N PHE A 602 12.32 -23.59 -25.91
CA PHE A 602 11.56 -22.96 -26.99
C PHE A 602 11.88 -21.45 -27.06
N ILE A 603 11.92 -20.78 -25.92
CA ILE A 603 12.28 -19.35 -25.82
C ILE A 603 13.71 -19.12 -26.30
N GLU A 604 14.66 -19.95 -25.85
CA GLU A 604 16.08 -19.86 -26.22
C GLU A 604 16.28 -20.15 -27.73
N ASN A 605 15.71 -21.23 -28.26
CA ASN A 605 15.90 -21.64 -29.65
C ASN A 605 15.30 -20.65 -30.67
N ASN A 606 14.30 -19.89 -30.27
CA ASN A 606 13.69 -18.87 -31.11
C ASN A 606 14.26 -17.47 -30.90
N ASN A 607 15.32 -17.32 -30.07
CA ASN A 607 15.92 -16.02 -29.75
C ASN A 607 14.87 -14.98 -29.33
N LEU A 608 13.85 -15.41 -28.58
CA LEU A 608 12.81 -14.52 -28.12
C LEU A 608 13.36 -13.55 -27.07
N SER A 609 12.81 -12.35 -27.05
CA SER A 609 13.21 -11.33 -26.07
C SER A 609 13.12 -11.85 -24.64
N PRO A 610 14.04 -11.46 -23.73
CA PRO A 610 13.94 -11.76 -22.32
C PRO A 610 12.63 -11.28 -21.65
N SER A 611 11.93 -10.34 -22.28
CA SER A 611 10.62 -9.85 -21.85
C SER A 611 9.48 -10.82 -22.14
N VAL A 612 9.70 -11.84 -22.95
CA VAL A 612 8.71 -12.88 -23.21
C VAL A 612 8.42 -13.65 -21.93
N SER A 613 7.27 -13.40 -21.36
CA SER A 613 6.76 -14.11 -20.19
C SER A 613 5.79 -15.20 -20.65
N VAL A 614 6.16 -16.46 -20.45
CA VAL A 614 5.27 -17.59 -20.76
C VAL A 614 4.96 -18.34 -19.47
N ASN A 615 3.68 -18.65 -19.27
CA ASN A 615 3.27 -19.50 -18.17
C ASN A 615 3.85 -20.91 -18.31
N ARG A 616 4.81 -21.24 -17.47
CA ARG A 616 5.51 -22.52 -17.48
C ARG A 616 4.77 -23.60 -16.67
N THR A 617 3.71 -23.23 -15.91
CA THR A 617 3.02 -24.17 -15.04
C THR A 617 1.95 -24.99 -15.77
N GLY A 618 1.53 -24.58 -16.95
CA GLY A 618 0.43 -25.16 -17.69
C GLY A 618 -0.95 -24.87 -17.08
N ARG A 619 -0.98 -24.22 -15.94
CA ARG A 619 -2.19 -23.74 -15.30
C ARG A 619 -2.49 -22.37 -15.87
N PHE A 620 -3.51 -22.29 -16.66
CA PHE A 620 -4.04 -21.00 -17.09
C PHE A 620 -4.72 -20.36 -15.90
N ARG A 621 -3.97 -19.56 -15.18
CA ARG A 621 -4.59 -18.59 -14.26
C ARG A 621 -4.91 -17.37 -15.09
N ILE A 622 -6.16 -16.93 -15.09
CA ILE A 622 -6.63 -15.64 -15.65
C ILE A 622 -5.73 -14.46 -15.22
N LYS A 623 -4.85 -14.68 -14.24
CA LYS A 623 -3.94 -13.74 -13.62
C LYS A 623 -2.50 -13.72 -14.19
N GLU A 624 -2.14 -14.67 -15.03
CA GLU A 624 -0.77 -14.74 -15.57
C GLU A 624 -0.72 -14.11 -16.96
N ARG A 625 -0.10 -12.95 -17.05
CA ARG A 625 0.12 -12.24 -18.31
C ARG A 625 1.32 -12.82 -19.03
N GLN A 626 1.18 -12.92 -20.33
CA GLN A 626 2.22 -13.33 -21.23
C GLN A 626 2.40 -12.18 -22.25
N SER A 627 3.63 -11.79 -22.53
CA SER A 627 3.90 -10.65 -23.40
C SER A 627 4.67 -11.07 -24.63
N PHE A 628 4.16 -10.69 -25.81
CA PHE A 628 4.81 -10.87 -27.09
C PHE A 628 4.56 -9.66 -27.98
N THR A 629 5.51 -9.35 -28.84
CA THR A 629 5.29 -8.45 -29.95
C THR A 629 4.70 -9.22 -31.16
N VAL A 630 4.08 -8.48 -32.06
CA VAL A 630 3.64 -9.07 -33.34
C VAL A 630 4.82 -9.57 -34.19
N GLU A 631 6.01 -8.99 -34.04
CA GLU A 631 7.25 -9.44 -34.66
C GLU A 631 7.69 -10.81 -34.13
N GLU A 632 7.64 -11.02 -32.80
CA GLU A 632 7.95 -12.31 -32.18
C GLU A 632 6.93 -13.39 -32.59
N LEU A 633 5.63 -13.03 -32.66
CA LEU A 633 4.61 -13.93 -33.17
C LEU A 633 4.87 -14.31 -34.62
N ALA A 634 5.24 -13.36 -35.46
CA ALA A 634 5.56 -13.63 -36.87
C ALA A 634 6.82 -14.51 -37.00
N LEU A 635 7.85 -14.27 -36.19
CA LEU A 635 9.05 -15.10 -36.14
C LEU A 635 8.73 -16.56 -35.79
N ILE A 636 7.98 -16.77 -34.68
CA ILE A 636 7.54 -18.13 -34.30
C ILE A 636 6.70 -18.76 -35.39
N SER A 637 5.74 -18.01 -35.92
CA SER A 637 4.85 -18.51 -36.97
C SER A 637 5.61 -18.90 -38.23
N GLY A 638 6.66 -18.15 -38.59
CA GLY A 638 7.54 -18.47 -39.72
C GLY A 638 8.38 -19.72 -39.47
N ASN A 639 8.99 -19.82 -38.28
CA ASN A 639 9.85 -20.96 -37.91
C ASN A 639 9.09 -22.29 -37.85
N TYR A 640 7.82 -22.25 -37.45
CA TYR A 640 6.98 -23.45 -37.25
C TYR A 640 5.82 -23.54 -38.24
N ARG A 641 5.91 -22.86 -39.40
CA ARG A 641 4.83 -22.77 -40.36
C ARG A 641 4.37 -24.13 -40.85
N GLU A 642 5.32 -25.03 -41.17
CA GLU A 642 5.01 -26.37 -41.64
C GLU A 642 4.22 -27.20 -40.63
N LEU A 643 4.49 -27.02 -39.33
CA LEU A 643 3.78 -27.68 -38.26
C LEU A 643 2.39 -27.08 -38.02
N LEU A 644 2.27 -25.76 -38.08
CA LEU A 644 1.03 -25.04 -37.77
C LEU A 644 0.01 -25.13 -38.95
N GLY A 645 0.50 -25.34 -40.19
CA GLY A 645 -0.34 -25.42 -41.37
C GLY A 645 -1.02 -24.10 -41.74
N GLU A 646 -1.96 -24.14 -42.68
CA GLU A 646 -2.76 -22.98 -43.10
C GLU A 646 -4.00 -22.84 -42.23
N ARG A 647 -3.88 -22.10 -41.13
CA ARG A 647 -4.95 -21.91 -40.15
C ARG A 647 -4.86 -20.53 -39.48
N SER A 648 -5.97 -20.16 -38.85
CA SER A 648 -6.05 -19.01 -37.94
C SER A 648 -6.10 -19.52 -36.51
N TYR A 649 -5.24 -18.97 -35.64
CA TYR A 649 -5.21 -19.26 -34.22
C TYR A 649 -5.53 -17.97 -33.45
N ILE A 650 -6.66 -17.96 -32.74
CA ILE A 650 -7.15 -16.78 -31.99
C ILE A 650 -7.11 -17.09 -30.53
N PHE A 651 -6.58 -16.16 -29.73
CA PHE A 651 -6.39 -16.27 -28.29
C PHE A 651 -7.07 -15.11 -27.59
N GLY A 652 -7.35 -15.27 -26.28
CA GLY A 652 -7.92 -14.25 -25.43
C GLY A 652 -9.45 -14.15 -25.52
N ASP A 653 -10.06 -13.55 -24.51
CA ASP A 653 -11.51 -13.39 -24.38
C ASP A 653 -11.94 -11.91 -24.30
N LYS A 654 -11.12 -11.07 -23.73
CA LYS A 654 -11.37 -9.64 -23.52
C LYS A 654 -10.66 -8.77 -24.56
N PHE A 655 -9.44 -9.16 -24.89
CA PHE A 655 -8.68 -8.63 -26.01
C PHE A 655 -8.22 -9.81 -26.84
N TYR A 656 -8.39 -9.69 -28.13
CA TYR A 656 -8.08 -10.75 -29.07
C TYR A 656 -6.66 -10.61 -29.58
N HIS A 657 -5.97 -11.73 -29.64
CA HIS A 657 -4.62 -11.88 -30.18
C HIS A 657 -4.60 -13.06 -31.10
N GLY A 658 -3.70 -13.10 -32.05
CA GLY A 658 -3.65 -14.29 -32.90
C GLY A 658 -2.66 -14.22 -34.02
N ILE A 659 -2.66 -15.34 -34.75
CA ILE A 659 -1.91 -15.53 -36.00
C ILE A 659 -2.84 -16.09 -37.08
N VAL A 660 -2.60 -15.68 -38.30
CA VAL A 660 -3.31 -16.13 -39.49
C VAL A 660 -2.26 -16.61 -40.50
N LEU A 661 -2.36 -17.85 -40.89
CA LEU A 661 -1.44 -18.47 -41.82
C LEU A 661 -2.21 -18.86 -43.11
N LYS A 662 -1.94 -18.16 -44.22
CA LYS A 662 -2.59 -18.45 -45.49
C LYS A 662 -1.61 -18.27 -46.65
N ASN A 663 -1.50 -19.26 -47.52
CA ASN A 663 -0.51 -19.27 -48.60
C ASN A 663 0.90 -18.90 -48.04
N ASN A 664 1.50 -17.85 -48.54
CA ASN A 664 2.81 -17.35 -48.06
C ASN A 664 2.70 -16.20 -47.08
N ILE A 665 1.51 -15.82 -46.66
CA ILE A 665 1.27 -14.70 -45.75
C ILE A 665 1.19 -15.20 -44.32
N ILE A 666 1.84 -14.45 -43.42
CA ILE A 666 1.74 -14.55 -41.99
C ILE A 666 1.15 -13.25 -41.51
N GLY A 667 -0.05 -13.30 -40.96
CA GLY A 667 -0.67 -12.18 -40.25
C GLY A 667 -0.63 -12.41 -38.75
N CYS A 668 -0.14 -11.45 -37.99
CA CYS A 668 -0.12 -11.47 -36.54
C CYS A 668 -0.81 -10.22 -35.99
N PHE A 669 -1.59 -10.37 -34.93
CA PHE A 669 -2.28 -9.25 -34.28
C PHE A 669 -2.33 -9.43 -32.78
N THR A 670 -2.34 -8.30 -32.08
CA THR A 670 -2.48 -8.26 -30.61
C THR A 670 -3.39 -7.12 -30.18
N SER A 671 -4.07 -7.31 -29.05
CA SER A 671 -4.88 -6.29 -28.38
C SER A 671 -6.03 -5.71 -29.21
N PHE A 672 -6.63 -6.51 -30.11
CA PHE A 672 -7.87 -6.13 -30.75
C PHE A 672 -9.02 -6.20 -29.73
N SER A 673 -9.82 -5.17 -29.64
CA SER A 673 -10.89 -5.03 -28.63
C SER A 673 -12.23 -5.60 -29.07
N ASP A 674 -12.42 -5.83 -30.35
CA ASP A 674 -13.66 -6.32 -30.95
C ASP A 674 -13.41 -7.52 -31.86
N TYR A 675 -14.20 -8.59 -31.70
CA TYR A 675 -14.13 -9.77 -32.55
C TYR A 675 -14.41 -9.48 -34.03
N LYS A 676 -15.18 -8.42 -34.31
CA LYS A 676 -15.41 -7.93 -35.67
C LYS A 676 -14.12 -7.42 -36.33
N GLU A 677 -13.22 -6.81 -35.57
CA GLU A 677 -11.89 -6.42 -36.07
C GLU A 677 -11.07 -7.65 -36.44
N VAL A 678 -11.14 -8.71 -35.61
CA VAL A 678 -10.47 -9.99 -35.88
C VAL A 678 -10.98 -10.60 -37.17
N THR A 679 -12.29 -10.71 -37.34
CA THR A 679 -12.89 -11.29 -38.53
C THR A 679 -12.57 -10.50 -39.78
N ASN A 680 -12.53 -9.17 -39.68
CA ASN A 680 -12.10 -8.33 -40.81
C ASN A 680 -10.62 -8.54 -41.16
N PHE A 681 -9.74 -8.60 -40.17
CA PHE A 681 -8.31 -8.83 -40.36
C PHE A 681 -8.05 -10.20 -41.00
N VAL A 682 -8.67 -11.25 -40.46
CA VAL A 682 -8.59 -12.63 -41.02
C VAL A 682 -9.13 -12.65 -42.42
N GLY A 683 -10.31 -12.08 -42.68
CA GLY A 683 -10.95 -12.05 -43.99
C GLY A 683 -10.13 -11.33 -45.06
N LYS A 684 -9.43 -10.24 -44.71
CA LYS A 684 -8.52 -9.55 -45.64
C LYS A 684 -7.32 -10.42 -46.04
N ILE A 685 -6.76 -11.18 -45.12
CA ILE A 685 -5.64 -12.11 -45.42
C ILE A 685 -6.13 -13.27 -46.25
N GLU A 686 -7.28 -13.86 -45.92
CA GLU A 686 -7.87 -14.99 -46.69
C GLU A 686 -8.23 -14.63 -48.12
N LYS A 687 -8.67 -13.39 -48.34
CA LYS A 687 -8.99 -12.86 -49.68
C LYS A 687 -7.76 -12.32 -50.44
N GLY A 688 -6.60 -12.26 -49.82
CA GLY A 688 -5.38 -11.71 -50.41
C GLY A 688 -5.41 -10.18 -50.60
N GLU A 689 -6.30 -9.46 -49.93
CA GLU A 689 -6.48 -8.01 -50.11
C GLU A 689 -5.22 -7.21 -49.75
N TYR A 690 -4.40 -7.67 -48.82
CA TYR A 690 -3.11 -7.05 -48.49
C TYR A 690 -2.04 -7.18 -49.59
N ILE A 691 -2.20 -8.13 -50.53
CA ILE A 691 -1.27 -8.31 -51.66
C ILE A 691 -1.67 -7.35 -52.79
N ASN A 692 -2.97 -7.18 -53.02
CA ASN A 692 -3.51 -6.38 -54.11
C ASN A 692 -3.37 -4.87 -53.91
N GLU A 693 -3.33 -4.37 -52.66
CA GLU A 693 -3.09 -2.95 -52.36
C GLU A 693 -1.64 -2.53 -52.68
N PHE A 694 -0.70 -3.45 -52.80
CA PHE A 694 0.73 -3.15 -53.06
C PHE A 694 1.13 -3.28 -54.53
N GLU A 695 0.36 -4.00 -55.36
CA GLU A 695 0.58 -4.03 -56.81
C GLU A 695 -0.05 -2.85 -57.55
N ALA A 696 -0.85 -2.04 -56.81
CA ALA A 696 -1.55 -0.85 -57.33
C ALA A 696 -0.88 0.48 -56.97
N ASN A 697 0.19 0.48 -56.20
CA ASN A 697 1.03 1.63 -55.86
C ASN A 697 2.49 1.36 -56.25
#